data_957866cc604df3e63b3b9701052d3aa1
#
_entry.id   957866cc604df3e63b3b9701052d3aa1
#
_cell.length_a   1.000
_cell.length_b   1.000
_cell.length_c   1.000
_cell.angle_alpha   90.00
_cell.angle_beta   90.00
_cell.angle_gamma   90.00
#
_symmetry.space_group_name_H-M   'P 1'
#
loop_
_entity.id
_entity.type
_entity.pdbx_description
1 polymer ?
#
loop_
_entity_poly.entity_id
_entity_poly.type
_entity_poly.pdbx_seq_one_letter_code
_entity_poly.pdbx_strand_id
1 'polypeptide(L)'
;NEYLAIRDAKQMGPVFHYLGMTVGIGVSENPAKKLKVAQKQRIYQSDIVYTTHSALGFDYLEENLATSKSKKFLPKFYFCLVDEVDAALLDSAQMPLIISGSPRVQSNLFVTCDEFVKTLKEGEDFNLDSTRTSVWLTRKGVKEAEIYFRVQNVYDPNNHQLIRQINLALRANHLFEKDRKYTVENGEVKLMDEATGRLLEGNKLQSGLHQALEARERVKISLETRSMASITYQNLFKMFPKLAGMTGTGRVCKDEFREVYGLGVVVVPTRKPNQRIDYPDEIYLTIPQKLYASLEYIKALHSKGQPVLIATGSVGMSEIYSMLLLREGIAHNVLNAHNAAKEAEMIAQAGRRCAVTVATSMAGRGTDIILEKGVAELGGLAVVGTERMASERVDLQLRGRAGRQGAPGLSKFFVSLEDDLITKSGSKWINDYYQREIAKPEEKQKTRLTSFRIKYEVEEAQKNSDNSGAASRRSTEQYDESIRIQRQIIYSKRNKIIAHPDFTLDYFLSVLSDAMDDYTKKNPFKEQADLYRFVLDNISYYCEDIPASLDVTDLQQVKKFLSSLIITEYQKKKDRIQDPEMFDQFQRIVVLRAVDDCWVEQVDYLQQFQSLVISQGYAQKNPVFEFHKEAFESYK
;
A
#
# COMPACT_ATOMS: atom_id res chain seq x y z
N ASN A 1 7.11 13.82 -4.18
CA ASN A 1 7.72 13.78 -2.85
C ASN A 1 7.64 15.16 -2.18
N GLU A 2 7.89 15.23 -0.87
CA GLU A 2 7.76 16.46 -0.08
C GLU A 2 8.69 17.58 -0.58
N TYR A 3 9.94 17.22 -0.93
CA TYR A 3 10.91 18.19 -1.47
C TYR A 3 10.40 18.85 -2.76
N LEU A 4 9.86 18.05 -3.68
CA LEU A 4 9.34 18.57 -4.95
C LEU A 4 8.10 19.46 -4.73
N ALA A 5 7.18 19.06 -3.85
CA ALA A 5 6.01 19.86 -3.52
C ALA A 5 6.39 21.25 -2.96
N ILE A 6 7.39 21.30 -2.06
CA ILE A 6 7.90 22.54 -1.49
C ILE A 6 8.62 23.39 -2.54
N ARG A 7 9.51 22.78 -3.34
CA ARG A 7 10.27 23.44 -4.40
C ARG A 7 9.33 24.10 -5.43
N ASP A 8 8.38 23.33 -5.93
CA ASP A 8 7.51 23.76 -7.01
C ASP A 8 6.49 24.81 -6.52
N ALA A 9 5.99 24.68 -5.29
CA ALA A 9 5.18 25.71 -4.66
C ALA A 9 5.95 27.05 -4.51
N LYS A 10 7.21 26.99 -4.09
CA LYS A 10 8.06 28.19 -3.98
C LYS A 10 8.41 28.79 -5.35
N GLN A 11 8.66 27.95 -6.35
CA GLN A 11 9.03 28.39 -7.69
C GLN A 11 7.84 29.01 -8.45
N MET A 12 6.67 28.40 -8.37
CA MET A 12 5.47 28.82 -9.09
C MET A 12 4.59 29.79 -8.31
N GLY A 13 4.76 29.85 -6.98
CA GLY A 13 4.02 30.74 -6.09
C GLY A 13 3.96 32.21 -6.53
N PRO A 14 5.09 32.83 -6.95
CA PRO A 14 5.07 34.20 -7.44
C PRO A 14 4.14 34.44 -8.63
N VAL A 15 4.02 33.45 -9.54
CA VAL A 15 3.10 33.52 -10.71
C VAL A 15 1.66 33.51 -10.24
N PHE A 16 1.29 32.62 -9.33
CA PHE A 16 -0.06 32.53 -8.78
C PHE A 16 -0.44 33.77 -7.95
N HIS A 17 0.48 34.28 -7.13
CA HIS A 17 0.29 35.50 -6.38
C HIS A 17 0.07 36.73 -7.31
N TYR A 18 0.79 36.79 -8.42
CA TYR A 18 0.57 37.82 -9.44
C TYR A 18 -0.85 37.76 -10.04
N LEU A 19 -1.41 36.55 -10.14
CA LEU A 19 -2.80 36.31 -10.58
C LEU A 19 -3.84 36.49 -9.45
N GLY A 20 -3.43 36.95 -8.26
CA GLY A 20 -4.30 37.15 -7.10
C GLY A 20 -4.68 35.87 -6.35
N MET A 21 -4.00 34.77 -6.60
CA MET A 21 -4.28 33.49 -5.96
C MET A 21 -3.33 33.22 -4.78
N THR A 22 -3.83 32.53 -3.76
CA THR A 22 -3.04 32.09 -2.60
C THR A 22 -2.51 30.67 -2.79
N VAL A 23 -1.30 30.41 -2.29
CA VAL A 23 -0.63 29.10 -2.39
C VAL A 23 -0.30 28.56 -1.01
N GLY A 24 -0.77 27.34 -0.71
CA GLY A 24 -0.48 26.60 0.50
C GLY A 24 0.48 25.41 0.23
N ILE A 25 1.28 25.05 1.22
CA ILE A 25 2.17 23.89 1.16
C ILE A 25 1.71 22.88 2.20
N GLY A 26 1.08 21.77 1.75
CA GLY A 26 0.47 20.72 2.58
C GLY A 26 1.44 19.65 3.09
N VAL A 27 2.73 19.94 3.10
CA VAL A 27 3.77 19.06 3.63
C VAL A 27 4.70 19.84 4.56
N SER A 28 5.39 19.13 5.48
CA SER A 28 6.32 19.76 6.40
C SER A 28 7.72 19.87 5.80
N GLU A 29 8.39 21.01 5.99
CA GLU A 29 9.81 21.14 5.63
C GLU A 29 10.73 20.26 6.48
N ASN A 30 10.27 19.88 7.66
CA ASN A 30 10.99 18.96 8.55
C ASN A 30 10.18 17.68 8.72
N PRO A 31 10.62 16.53 8.19
CA PRO A 31 9.90 15.26 8.27
C PRO A 31 9.58 14.81 9.71
N ALA A 32 10.42 15.21 10.68
CA ALA A 32 10.18 14.87 12.09
C ALA A 32 9.06 15.69 12.75
N LYS A 33 8.54 16.75 12.08
CA LYS A 33 7.57 17.67 12.66
C LYS A 33 6.25 17.63 11.90
N LYS A 34 5.23 17.02 12.49
CA LYS A 34 3.87 17.02 11.91
C LYS A 34 3.24 18.41 11.94
N LEU A 35 2.48 18.75 10.89
CA LEU A 35 1.68 19.97 10.82
C LEU A 35 0.54 19.90 11.85
N LYS A 36 0.35 21.00 12.59
CA LYS A 36 -0.77 21.11 13.55
C LYS A 36 -2.08 21.42 12.81
N VAL A 37 -3.23 21.06 13.41
CA VAL A 37 -4.56 21.29 12.83
C VAL A 37 -4.76 22.75 12.39
N ALA A 38 -4.39 23.75 13.21
CA ALA A 38 -4.50 25.15 12.86
C ALA A 38 -3.64 25.56 11.65
N GLN A 39 -2.50 24.90 11.45
CA GLN A 39 -1.66 25.11 10.25
C GLN A 39 -2.34 24.49 9.02
N LYS A 40 -2.83 23.23 9.13
CA LYS A 40 -3.57 22.56 8.07
C LYS A 40 -4.80 23.36 7.65
N GLN A 41 -5.57 23.92 8.59
CA GLN A 41 -6.73 24.79 8.30
C GLN A 41 -6.33 25.98 7.43
N ARG A 42 -5.25 26.69 7.75
CA ARG A 42 -4.75 27.82 6.94
C ARG A 42 -4.28 27.37 5.56
N ILE A 43 -3.55 26.26 5.49
CA ILE A 43 -3.03 25.71 4.23
C ILE A 43 -4.18 25.35 3.29
N TYR A 44 -5.17 24.60 3.77
CA TYR A 44 -6.29 24.15 2.94
C TYR A 44 -7.35 25.23 2.65
N GLN A 45 -7.22 26.42 3.22
CA GLN A 45 -7.98 27.62 2.83
C GLN A 45 -7.37 28.34 1.62
N SER A 46 -6.16 27.99 1.20
CA SER A 46 -5.52 28.55 0.01
C SER A 46 -6.22 28.09 -1.27
N ASP A 47 -6.16 28.92 -2.31
CA ASP A 47 -6.75 28.60 -3.63
C ASP A 47 -6.06 27.41 -4.29
N ILE A 48 -4.74 27.28 -4.08
CA ILE A 48 -3.90 26.19 -4.60
C ILE A 48 -3.12 25.58 -3.45
N VAL A 49 -3.16 24.25 -3.33
CA VAL A 49 -2.40 23.52 -2.32
C VAL A 49 -1.48 22.52 -3.00
N TYR A 50 -0.18 22.69 -2.78
CA TYR A 50 0.84 21.72 -3.15
C TYR A 50 1.02 20.70 -2.03
N THR A 51 0.82 19.43 -2.31
CA THR A 51 0.96 18.35 -1.33
C THR A 51 1.40 17.06 -2.01
N THR A 52 1.67 16.01 -1.24
CA THR A 52 1.88 14.67 -1.78
C THR A 52 0.61 13.84 -1.72
N HIS A 53 0.49 12.83 -2.57
CA HIS A 53 -0.65 11.92 -2.57
C HIS A 53 -0.84 11.22 -1.22
N SER A 54 0.27 10.83 -0.55
CA SER A 54 0.22 10.21 0.77
C SER A 54 -0.19 11.19 1.86
N ALA A 55 0.36 12.41 1.89
CA ALA A 55 -0.02 13.42 2.87
C ALA A 55 -1.51 13.77 2.76
N LEU A 56 -2.03 13.95 1.53
CA LEU A 56 -3.46 14.19 1.29
C LEU A 56 -4.33 13.03 1.79
N GLY A 57 -3.90 11.79 1.54
CA GLY A 57 -4.65 10.62 1.98
C GLY A 57 -4.67 10.47 3.50
N PHE A 58 -3.56 10.71 4.17
CA PHE A 58 -3.53 10.73 5.64
C PHE A 58 -4.33 11.89 6.21
N ASP A 59 -4.27 13.07 5.60
CA ASP A 59 -5.08 14.21 5.99
C ASP A 59 -6.59 13.90 5.87
N TYR A 60 -7.00 13.21 4.81
CA TYR A 60 -8.38 12.74 4.65
C TYR A 60 -8.78 11.76 5.77
N LEU A 61 -7.93 10.83 6.11
CA LEU A 61 -8.23 9.87 7.18
C LEU A 61 -8.28 10.56 8.54
N GLU A 62 -7.33 11.45 8.86
CA GLU A 62 -7.32 12.25 10.11
C GLU A 62 -8.56 13.15 10.21
N GLU A 63 -8.97 13.80 9.13
CA GLU A 63 -10.19 14.62 9.04
C GLU A 63 -11.42 13.83 9.46
N ASN A 64 -11.53 12.58 8.99
CA ASN A 64 -12.68 11.73 9.28
C ASN A 64 -12.63 11.06 10.66
N LEU A 65 -11.49 11.09 11.35
CA LEU A 65 -11.36 10.70 12.75
C LEU A 65 -11.60 11.88 13.72
N ALA A 66 -11.79 13.11 13.21
CA ALA A 66 -12.03 14.29 14.02
C ALA A 66 -13.29 14.12 14.88
N THR A 67 -13.21 14.55 16.15
CA THR A 67 -14.30 14.45 17.13
C THR A 67 -15.10 15.75 17.29
N SER A 68 -14.65 16.83 16.64
CA SER A 68 -15.31 18.15 16.68
C SER A 68 -15.11 18.92 15.40
N LYS A 69 -16.00 19.88 15.12
CA LYS A 69 -15.93 20.75 13.95
C LYS A 69 -14.65 21.59 13.91
N SER A 70 -14.13 21.98 15.06
CA SER A 70 -12.88 22.77 15.19
C SER A 70 -11.62 22.00 14.79
N LYS A 71 -11.68 20.67 14.78
CA LYS A 71 -10.56 19.81 14.37
C LYS A 71 -10.56 19.49 12.87
N LYS A 72 -11.60 19.92 12.15
CA LYS A 72 -11.71 19.71 10.71
C LYS A 72 -10.94 20.78 9.95
N PHE A 73 -10.34 20.40 8.83
CA PHE A 73 -9.47 21.28 8.05
C PHE A 73 -9.57 21.09 6.53
N LEU A 74 -10.08 19.96 6.03
CA LEU A 74 -10.22 19.75 4.59
C LEU A 74 -11.47 20.43 4.02
N PRO A 75 -11.33 21.18 2.91
CA PRO A 75 -12.47 21.69 2.16
C PRO A 75 -13.15 20.55 1.39
N LYS A 76 -14.30 20.83 0.81
CA LYS A 76 -14.91 19.93 -0.17
C LYS A 76 -13.98 19.81 -1.38
N PHE A 77 -13.63 18.60 -1.75
CA PHE A 77 -12.80 18.34 -2.93
C PHE A 77 -13.46 18.85 -4.20
N TYR A 78 -12.68 19.50 -5.06
CA TYR A 78 -13.16 20.07 -6.31
C TYR A 78 -12.30 19.65 -7.50
N PHE A 79 -11.02 20.04 -7.54
CA PHE A 79 -10.09 19.75 -8.62
C PHE A 79 -8.78 19.22 -8.08
N CYS A 80 -8.26 18.18 -8.70
CA CYS A 80 -6.94 17.65 -8.40
C CYS A 80 -6.15 17.52 -9.70
N LEU A 81 -4.93 18.08 -9.72
CA LEU A 81 -3.94 17.89 -10.76
C LEU A 81 -2.78 17.07 -10.19
N VAL A 82 -2.56 15.88 -10.74
CA VAL A 82 -1.54 14.94 -10.27
C VAL A 82 -0.35 14.97 -11.21
N ASP A 83 0.80 15.39 -10.71
CA ASP A 83 2.07 15.23 -11.45
C ASP A 83 2.59 13.81 -11.29
N GLU A 84 3.28 13.29 -12.32
CA GLU A 84 3.70 11.89 -12.38
C GLU A 84 2.53 10.95 -12.03
N VAL A 85 1.38 11.18 -12.69
CA VAL A 85 0.10 10.55 -12.36
C VAL A 85 0.15 9.02 -12.39
N ASP A 86 1.00 8.44 -13.20
CA ASP A 86 1.23 7.00 -13.26
C ASP A 86 1.88 6.45 -11.98
N ALA A 87 2.77 7.20 -11.33
CA ALA A 87 3.28 6.81 -10.02
C ALA A 87 2.23 6.85 -8.93
N ALA A 88 1.47 7.95 -8.87
CA ALA A 88 0.49 8.14 -7.83
C ALA A 88 -0.72 7.21 -7.96
N LEU A 89 -1.23 7.03 -9.20
CA LEU A 89 -2.46 6.29 -9.45
C LEU A 89 -2.24 4.81 -9.79
N LEU A 90 -1.03 4.40 -10.18
CA LEU A 90 -0.73 3.00 -10.50
C LEU A 90 0.27 2.40 -9.52
N ASP A 91 1.48 2.95 -9.37
CA ASP A 91 2.52 2.34 -8.52
C ASP A 91 2.12 2.35 -7.05
N SER A 92 1.70 3.50 -6.53
CA SER A 92 1.28 3.65 -5.13
C SER A 92 -0.09 3.01 -4.85
N ALA A 93 -0.89 2.73 -5.88
CA ALA A 93 -2.26 2.22 -5.74
C ALA A 93 -2.37 0.72 -5.46
N GLN A 94 -1.26 0.03 -5.25
CA GLN A 94 -1.24 -1.40 -4.91
C GLN A 94 -1.64 -1.67 -3.45
N MET A 95 -1.40 -0.72 -2.56
CA MET A 95 -1.71 -0.84 -1.13
C MET A 95 -2.52 0.35 -0.64
N PRO A 96 -3.49 0.11 0.29
CA PRO A 96 -4.25 1.20 0.89
C PRO A 96 -3.41 2.00 1.89
N LEU A 97 -3.78 3.26 2.10
CA LEU A 97 -3.33 4.06 3.24
C LEU A 97 -4.09 3.65 4.48
N ILE A 98 -3.42 3.56 5.64
CA ILE A 98 -4.01 3.07 6.87
C ILE A 98 -3.47 3.82 8.06
N ILE A 99 -4.39 4.24 8.93
CA ILE A 99 -4.08 4.71 10.28
C ILE A 99 -4.33 3.55 11.24
N SER A 100 -3.29 3.08 11.90
CA SER A 100 -3.36 2.07 12.94
C SER A 100 -3.55 2.70 14.31
N GLY A 101 -4.28 2.02 15.18
CA GLY A 101 -4.65 2.54 16.51
C GLY A 101 -4.54 1.49 17.61
N SER A 102 -5.61 1.26 18.36
CA SER A 102 -5.64 0.45 19.57
C SER A 102 -5.00 -0.93 19.40
N PRO A 103 -4.13 -1.37 20.33
CA PRO A 103 -3.53 -2.70 20.28
C PRO A 103 -4.59 -3.79 20.49
N ARG A 104 -4.38 -4.93 19.85
CA ARG A 104 -5.14 -6.16 20.12
C ARG A 104 -4.56 -6.91 21.31
N VAL A 105 -5.38 -7.78 21.87
CA VAL A 105 -4.88 -8.81 22.80
C VAL A 105 -3.92 -9.72 22.02
N GLN A 106 -2.69 -9.80 22.49
CA GLN A 106 -1.63 -10.52 21.79
C GLN A 106 -1.81 -12.03 22.00
N SER A 107 -1.76 -12.78 20.89
CA SER A 107 -1.75 -14.24 20.92
C SER A 107 -0.31 -14.74 20.96
N ASN A 108 -0.01 -15.72 21.81
CA ASN A 108 1.29 -16.40 21.85
C ASN A 108 1.48 -17.38 20.67
N LEU A 109 0.49 -17.54 19.81
CA LEU A 109 0.50 -18.49 18.70
C LEU A 109 1.50 -18.14 17.58
N PHE A 110 1.97 -16.90 17.49
CA PHE A 110 2.93 -16.50 16.44
C PHE A 110 4.21 -17.35 16.47
N VAL A 111 4.80 -17.52 17.65
CA VAL A 111 6.03 -18.31 17.81
C VAL A 111 5.76 -19.79 17.55
N THR A 112 4.70 -20.33 18.15
CA THR A 112 4.35 -21.75 18.01
C THR A 112 4.00 -22.12 16.55
N CYS A 113 3.30 -21.23 15.83
CA CYS A 113 2.99 -21.44 14.41
C CYS A 113 4.23 -21.30 13.52
N ASP A 114 5.18 -20.43 13.86
CA ASP A 114 6.46 -20.33 13.16
C ASP A 114 7.29 -21.60 13.33
N GLU A 115 7.37 -22.13 14.56
CA GLU A 115 8.03 -23.40 14.85
C GLU A 115 7.38 -24.56 14.09
N PHE A 116 6.07 -24.64 14.07
CA PHE A 116 5.33 -25.64 13.31
C PHE A 116 5.65 -25.56 11.81
N VAL A 117 5.56 -24.37 11.21
CA VAL A 117 5.79 -24.18 9.78
C VAL A 117 7.21 -24.58 9.37
N LYS A 118 8.21 -24.36 10.23
CA LYS A 118 9.60 -24.80 9.98
C LYS A 118 9.77 -26.32 9.95
N THR A 119 8.81 -27.09 10.44
CA THR A 119 8.85 -28.57 10.35
C THR A 119 8.28 -29.10 9.04
N LEU A 120 7.55 -28.27 8.27
CA LEU A 120 6.85 -28.67 7.06
C LEU A 120 7.78 -28.73 5.84
N LYS A 121 7.44 -29.60 4.87
CA LYS A 121 8.20 -29.81 3.63
C LYS A 121 7.43 -29.32 2.42
N GLU A 122 8.11 -28.57 1.56
CA GLU A 122 7.57 -28.13 0.26
C GLU A 122 7.25 -29.33 -0.64
N GLY A 123 6.10 -29.27 -1.33
CA GLY A 123 5.61 -30.34 -2.22
C GLY A 123 4.89 -31.49 -1.51
N GLU A 124 5.11 -31.69 -0.19
CA GLU A 124 4.42 -32.69 0.61
C GLU A 124 3.34 -32.06 1.51
N ASP A 125 3.74 -31.14 2.39
CA ASP A 125 2.90 -30.57 3.43
C ASP A 125 2.33 -29.20 3.05
N PHE A 126 3.04 -28.44 2.22
CA PHE A 126 2.57 -27.20 1.62
C PHE A 126 3.05 -27.06 0.17
N ASN A 127 2.34 -26.24 -0.60
CA ASN A 127 2.71 -25.90 -1.96
C ASN A 127 2.87 -24.39 -2.11
N LEU A 128 3.78 -24.00 -3.01
CA LEU A 128 3.92 -22.65 -3.53
C LEU A 128 3.38 -22.59 -4.96
N ASP A 129 2.83 -21.44 -5.35
CA ASP A 129 2.53 -21.21 -6.76
C ASP A 129 3.82 -21.04 -7.58
N SER A 130 3.72 -21.17 -8.90
CA SER A 130 4.88 -21.06 -9.81
C SER A 130 5.59 -19.70 -9.74
N THR A 131 4.89 -18.67 -9.30
CA THR A 131 5.39 -17.30 -9.15
C THR A 131 5.89 -16.98 -7.74
N ARG A 132 5.77 -17.92 -6.80
CA ARG A 132 6.07 -17.75 -5.37
C ARG A 132 5.38 -16.54 -4.73
N THR A 133 4.15 -16.26 -5.17
CA THR A 133 3.31 -15.19 -4.61
C THR A 133 2.27 -15.72 -3.63
N SER A 134 1.99 -17.03 -3.67
CA SER A 134 1.01 -17.68 -2.81
C SER A 134 1.56 -18.98 -2.23
N VAL A 135 1.18 -19.29 -0.99
CA VAL A 135 1.53 -20.51 -0.28
C VAL A 135 0.30 -21.05 0.45
N TRP A 136 0.10 -22.38 0.42
CA TRP A 136 -1.04 -23.04 1.08
C TRP A 136 -0.68 -24.44 1.56
N LEU A 137 -1.37 -24.91 2.61
CA LEU A 137 -1.22 -26.27 3.11
C LEU A 137 -1.85 -27.29 2.14
N THR A 138 -1.20 -28.43 1.98
CA THR A 138 -1.80 -29.61 1.37
C THR A 138 -2.72 -30.33 2.35
N ARG A 139 -3.47 -31.35 1.90
CA ARG A 139 -4.25 -32.21 2.80
C ARG A 139 -3.38 -32.88 3.87
N LYS A 140 -2.13 -33.22 3.54
CA LYS A 140 -1.17 -33.80 4.49
C LYS A 140 -0.76 -32.75 5.52
N GLY A 141 -0.42 -31.52 5.08
CA GLY A 141 -0.04 -30.44 5.99
C GLY A 141 -1.17 -30.02 6.93
N VAL A 142 -2.43 -30.09 6.48
CA VAL A 142 -3.59 -29.88 7.37
C VAL A 142 -3.66 -30.93 8.47
N LYS A 143 -3.46 -32.21 8.15
CA LYS A 143 -3.43 -33.29 9.16
C LYS A 143 -2.27 -33.13 10.13
N GLU A 144 -1.08 -32.74 9.64
CA GLU A 144 0.06 -32.46 10.52
C GLU A 144 -0.26 -31.29 11.47
N ALA A 145 -0.95 -30.24 11.00
CA ALA A 145 -1.41 -29.14 11.85
C ALA A 145 -2.41 -29.61 12.91
N GLU A 146 -3.38 -30.46 12.55
CA GLU A 146 -4.37 -31.02 13.46
C GLU A 146 -3.69 -31.85 14.57
N ILE A 147 -2.69 -32.63 14.22
CA ILE A 147 -1.90 -33.44 15.17
C ILE A 147 -1.05 -32.54 16.08
N TYR A 148 -0.32 -31.59 15.50
CA TYR A 148 0.60 -30.72 16.23
C TYR A 148 -0.13 -29.85 17.27
N PHE A 149 -1.25 -29.24 16.87
CA PHE A 149 -2.05 -28.38 17.73
C PHE A 149 -3.14 -29.12 18.53
N ARG A 150 -3.27 -30.43 18.35
CA ARG A 150 -4.23 -31.31 19.03
C ARG A 150 -5.68 -30.85 18.82
N VAL A 151 -6.05 -30.46 17.62
CA VAL A 151 -7.40 -30.07 17.22
C VAL A 151 -7.98 -31.08 16.25
N GLN A 152 -9.29 -31.31 16.28
CA GLN A 152 -9.96 -32.27 15.39
C GLN A 152 -10.10 -31.76 13.97
N ASN A 153 -10.33 -30.44 13.83
CA ASN A 153 -10.47 -29.78 12.53
C ASN A 153 -9.90 -28.36 12.63
N VAL A 154 -8.83 -28.09 11.91
CA VAL A 154 -8.18 -26.79 11.87
C VAL A 154 -9.08 -25.71 11.27
N TYR A 155 -10.01 -26.08 10.38
CA TYR A 155 -10.98 -25.16 9.74
C TYR A 155 -12.30 -25.02 10.51
N ASP A 156 -12.42 -25.56 11.72
CA ASP A 156 -13.58 -25.32 12.57
C ASP A 156 -13.67 -23.82 12.91
N PRO A 157 -14.89 -23.22 12.95
CA PRO A 157 -15.05 -21.82 13.33
C PRO A 157 -14.39 -21.42 14.66
N ASN A 158 -14.31 -22.34 15.62
CA ASN A 158 -13.62 -22.10 16.90
C ASN A 158 -12.09 -22.05 16.77
N ASN A 159 -11.51 -22.62 15.70
CA ASN A 159 -10.07 -22.65 15.43
C ASN A 159 -9.64 -21.57 14.42
N HIS A 160 -10.51 -20.60 14.12
CA HIS A 160 -10.29 -19.56 13.16
C HIS A 160 -8.97 -18.77 13.38
N GLN A 161 -8.63 -18.46 14.63
CA GLN A 161 -7.36 -17.79 14.93
C GLN A 161 -6.15 -18.68 14.65
N LEU A 162 -6.25 -19.97 14.90
CA LEU A 162 -5.16 -20.91 14.68
C LEU A 162 -4.81 -21.04 13.20
N ILE A 163 -5.79 -21.30 12.34
CA ILE A 163 -5.55 -21.42 10.88
C ILE A 163 -5.04 -20.10 10.29
N ARG A 164 -5.53 -18.96 10.78
CA ARG A 164 -5.02 -17.65 10.41
C ARG A 164 -3.53 -17.52 10.75
N GLN A 165 -3.11 -17.88 11.96
CA GLN A 165 -1.71 -17.79 12.40
C GLN A 165 -0.80 -18.75 11.64
N ILE A 166 -1.25 -19.95 11.34
CA ILE A 166 -0.51 -20.91 10.49
C ILE A 166 -0.28 -20.32 9.10
N ASN A 167 -1.32 -19.76 8.48
CA ASN A 167 -1.22 -19.13 7.17
C ASN A 167 -0.27 -17.91 7.18
N LEU A 168 -0.29 -17.10 8.23
CA LEU A 168 0.63 -15.97 8.39
C LEU A 168 2.08 -16.44 8.54
N ALA A 169 2.32 -17.49 9.31
CA ALA A 169 3.65 -18.09 9.47
C ALA A 169 4.15 -18.68 8.16
N LEU A 170 3.30 -19.38 7.39
CA LEU A 170 3.66 -19.89 6.05
C LEU A 170 4.06 -18.75 5.12
N ARG A 171 3.25 -17.68 5.05
CA ARG A 171 3.55 -16.52 4.23
C ARG A 171 4.85 -15.82 4.66
N ALA A 172 5.04 -15.62 5.95
CA ALA A 172 6.24 -15.00 6.49
C ALA A 172 7.50 -15.79 6.15
N ASN A 173 7.46 -17.12 6.24
CA ASN A 173 8.62 -17.98 5.99
C ASN A 173 8.95 -18.16 4.51
N HIS A 174 7.95 -18.18 3.61
CA HIS A 174 8.15 -18.60 2.22
C HIS A 174 7.97 -17.50 1.19
N LEU A 175 7.26 -16.39 1.51
CA LEU A 175 6.99 -15.30 0.57
C LEU A 175 7.77 -14.01 0.83
N PHE A 176 8.46 -13.92 1.97
CA PHE A 176 9.21 -12.73 2.34
C PHE A 176 10.70 -13.04 2.44
N GLU A 177 11.48 -12.42 1.56
CA GLU A 177 12.93 -12.54 1.52
C GLU A 177 13.55 -11.43 2.36
N LYS A 178 14.46 -11.83 3.28
CA LYS A 178 15.23 -10.89 4.08
C LYS A 178 16.18 -10.08 3.19
N ASP A 179 16.45 -8.83 3.58
CA ASP A 179 17.31 -7.89 2.88
C ASP A 179 16.85 -7.53 1.46
N ARG A 180 15.62 -7.90 1.14
CA ARG A 180 14.93 -7.55 -0.10
C ARG A 180 13.57 -6.90 0.16
N LYS A 181 12.67 -7.58 0.88
CA LYS A 181 11.35 -7.06 1.28
C LYS A 181 11.34 -6.44 2.67
N TYR A 182 12.24 -6.87 3.50
CA TYR A 182 12.44 -6.34 4.86
C TYR A 182 13.87 -6.59 5.32
N THR A 183 14.30 -5.83 6.31
CA THR A 183 15.56 -6.05 7.04
C THR A 183 15.31 -6.02 8.54
N VAL A 184 16.33 -6.44 9.32
CA VAL A 184 16.29 -6.36 10.77
C VAL A 184 17.35 -5.39 11.23
N GLU A 185 16.91 -4.25 11.79
CA GLU A 185 17.79 -3.23 12.35
C GLU A 185 17.40 -2.92 13.80
N ASN A 186 18.38 -2.85 14.67
CA ASN A 186 18.20 -2.56 16.10
C ASN A 186 17.21 -3.49 16.81
N GLY A 187 17.08 -4.74 16.34
CA GLY A 187 16.13 -5.72 16.90
C GLY A 187 14.68 -5.51 16.46
N GLU A 188 14.44 -4.74 15.40
CA GLU A 188 13.12 -4.51 14.82
C GLU A 188 13.11 -4.89 13.34
N VAL A 189 12.00 -5.47 12.88
CA VAL A 189 11.74 -5.71 11.45
C VAL A 189 11.34 -4.40 10.80
N LYS A 190 12.06 -3.99 9.76
CA LYS A 190 11.74 -2.82 8.94
C LYS A 190 11.45 -3.24 7.51
N LEU A 191 10.38 -2.74 6.96
CA LEU A 191 10.01 -3.02 5.56
C LEU A 191 10.91 -2.26 4.60
N MET A 192 11.17 -2.87 3.45
CA MET A 192 11.88 -2.27 2.33
C MET A 192 10.98 -2.22 1.11
N ASP A 193 11.03 -1.12 0.40
CA ASP A 193 10.45 -1.02 -0.95
C ASP A 193 11.39 -1.75 -1.93
N GLU A 194 10.93 -2.84 -2.52
CA GLU A 194 11.72 -3.65 -3.45
C GLU A 194 12.26 -2.84 -4.64
N ALA A 195 11.49 -1.88 -5.14
CA ALA A 195 11.86 -1.08 -6.31
C ALA A 195 12.89 0.00 -5.99
N THR A 196 12.77 0.63 -4.81
CA THR A 196 13.64 1.74 -4.41
C THR A 196 14.70 1.33 -3.39
N GLY A 197 14.51 0.20 -2.70
CA GLY A 197 15.30 -0.25 -1.56
C GLY A 197 15.18 0.66 -0.34
N ARG A 198 14.23 1.60 -0.34
CA ARG A 198 14.03 2.51 0.79
C ARG A 198 13.39 1.77 1.96
N LEU A 199 13.90 2.04 3.15
CA LEU A 199 13.22 1.64 4.36
C LEU A 199 11.91 2.43 4.47
N LEU A 200 10.82 1.72 4.64
CA LEU A 200 9.50 2.28 4.84
C LEU A 200 9.32 2.54 6.33
N GLU A 201 9.93 3.62 6.82
CA GLU A 201 9.88 3.97 8.24
C GLU A 201 8.44 4.16 8.72
N GLY A 202 8.13 3.53 9.85
CA GLY A 202 6.79 3.58 10.43
C GLY A 202 5.74 2.71 9.75
N ASN A 203 6.05 2.07 8.62
CA ASN A 203 5.14 1.15 7.96
C ASN A 203 5.26 -0.26 8.55
N LYS A 204 4.12 -0.91 8.79
CA LYS A 204 4.05 -2.30 9.22
C LYS A 204 3.12 -3.09 8.31
N LEU A 205 3.44 -4.35 8.09
CA LEU A 205 2.51 -5.27 7.43
C LEU A 205 1.31 -5.50 8.34
N GLN A 206 0.15 -5.66 7.72
CA GLN A 206 -1.11 -5.72 8.42
C GLN A 206 -1.52 -7.14 8.79
N SER A 207 -2.59 -7.21 9.55
CA SER A 207 -3.30 -8.45 9.86
C SER A 207 -2.39 -9.52 10.49
N GLY A 208 -1.39 -9.12 11.29
CA GLY A 208 -0.50 -10.03 11.98
C GLY A 208 0.71 -10.52 11.18
N LEU A 209 0.84 -10.15 9.91
CA LEU A 209 1.95 -10.61 9.07
C LEU A 209 3.30 -10.03 9.52
N HIS A 210 3.30 -8.79 10.02
CA HIS A 210 4.49 -8.17 10.59
C HIS A 210 4.99 -8.93 11.81
N GLN A 211 4.07 -9.28 12.71
CA GLN A 211 4.34 -10.08 13.91
C GLN A 211 4.82 -11.50 13.56
N ALA A 212 4.30 -12.09 12.48
CA ALA A 212 4.78 -13.38 11.98
C ALA A 212 6.24 -13.29 11.47
N LEU A 213 6.64 -12.17 10.83
CA LEU A 213 8.04 -11.92 10.47
C LEU A 213 8.92 -11.69 11.69
N GLU A 214 8.44 -10.93 12.68
CA GLU A 214 9.14 -10.72 13.95
C GLU A 214 9.36 -12.05 14.70
N ALA A 215 8.37 -12.96 14.69
CA ALA A 215 8.49 -14.30 15.24
C ALA A 215 9.53 -15.14 14.48
N ARG A 216 9.50 -15.11 13.14
CA ARG A 216 10.48 -15.79 12.27
C ARG A 216 11.91 -15.36 12.57
N GLU A 217 12.14 -14.04 12.71
CA GLU A 217 13.46 -13.47 12.96
C GLU A 217 13.86 -13.50 14.46
N ARG A 218 12.98 -14.04 15.32
CA ARG A 218 13.19 -14.13 16.78
C ARG A 218 13.50 -12.79 17.44
N VAL A 219 12.91 -11.73 16.93
CA VAL A 219 12.95 -10.39 17.55
C VAL A 219 11.75 -10.18 18.44
N LYS A 220 11.72 -9.07 19.19
CA LYS A 220 10.57 -8.74 20.04
C LYS A 220 9.31 -8.55 19.18
N ILE A 221 8.29 -9.35 19.44
CA ILE A 221 7.01 -9.26 18.71
C ILE A 221 6.29 -7.99 19.17
N SER A 222 6.03 -7.10 18.22
CA SER A 222 5.28 -5.87 18.45
C SER A 222 3.79 -6.16 18.62
N LEU A 223 3.08 -5.26 19.30
CA LEU A 223 1.63 -5.40 19.45
C LEU A 223 0.95 -5.30 18.06
N GLU A 224 0.06 -6.23 17.78
CA GLU A 224 -0.81 -6.15 16.62
C GLU A 224 -1.80 -4.99 16.83
N THR A 225 -1.84 -4.03 15.92
CA THR A 225 -2.74 -2.88 16.00
C THR A 225 -3.90 -3.05 15.04
N ARG A 226 -5.09 -2.59 15.46
CA ARG A 226 -6.28 -2.56 14.60
C ARG A 226 -6.20 -1.37 13.64
N SER A 227 -6.73 -1.54 12.43
CA SER A 227 -6.89 -0.43 11.48
C SER A 227 -8.03 0.47 11.95
N MET A 228 -7.73 1.71 12.30
CA MET A 228 -8.75 2.71 12.66
C MET A 228 -9.43 3.33 11.45
N ALA A 229 -8.65 3.60 10.42
CA ALA A 229 -9.15 4.16 9.18
C ALA A 229 -8.26 3.72 8.02
N SER A 230 -8.85 3.46 6.88
CA SER A 230 -8.14 3.08 5.66
C SER A 230 -8.80 3.67 4.42
N ILE A 231 -8.01 3.92 3.37
CA ILE A 231 -8.50 4.29 2.05
C ILE A 231 -7.51 3.86 0.97
N THR A 232 -7.99 3.37 -0.15
CA THR A 232 -7.16 3.16 -1.33
C THR A 232 -6.94 4.47 -2.09
N TYR A 233 -5.82 4.60 -2.79
CA TYR A 233 -5.58 5.78 -3.64
C TYR A 233 -6.64 5.90 -4.72
N GLN A 234 -7.11 4.77 -5.28
CA GLN A 234 -8.19 4.76 -6.26
C GLN A 234 -9.43 5.49 -5.70
N ASN A 235 -9.88 5.10 -4.52
CA ASN A 235 -11.07 5.70 -3.90
C ASN A 235 -10.84 7.14 -3.44
N LEU A 236 -9.64 7.51 -2.99
CA LEU A 236 -9.30 8.88 -2.64
C LEU A 236 -9.42 9.82 -3.85
N PHE A 237 -8.78 9.47 -4.97
CA PHE A 237 -8.76 10.34 -6.15
C PHE A 237 -10.10 10.35 -6.90
N LYS A 238 -10.90 9.31 -6.84
CA LYS A 238 -12.29 9.29 -7.35
C LYS A 238 -13.24 10.24 -6.61
N MET A 239 -12.85 10.73 -5.43
CA MET A 239 -13.63 11.74 -4.70
C MET A 239 -13.56 13.15 -5.32
N PHE A 240 -12.60 13.41 -6.19
CA PHE A 240 -12.48 14.68 -6.88
C PHE A 240 -13.40 14.71 -8.10
N PRO A 241 -14.37 15.66 -8.17
CA PRO A 241 -15.23 15.81 -9.35
C PRO A 241 -14.46 16.10 -10.62
N LYS A 242 -13.30 16.75 -10.51
CA LYS A 242 -12.39 17.04 -11.60
C LYS A 242 -11.01 16.51 -11.25
N LEU A 243 -10.56 15.49 -11.99
CA LEU A 243 -9.24 14.88 -11.86
C LEU A 243 -8.50 15.05 -13.19
N ALA A 244 -7.27 15.49 -13.12
CA ALA A 244 -6.36 15.55 -14.26
C ALA A 244 -4.96 15.11 -13.82
N GLY A 245 -4.13 14.71 -14.77
CA GLY A 245 -2.77 14.29 -14.46
C GLY A 245 -1.80 14.53 -15.61
N MET A 246 -0.53 14.49 -15.29
CA MET A 246 0.56 14.64 -16.24
C MET A 246 1.55 13.49 -16.04
N THR A 247 2.06 12.95 -17.15
CA THR A 247 3.13 11.94 -17.14
C THR A 247 3.80 11.87 -18.50
N GLY A 248 5.06 11.47 -18.54
CA GLY A 248 5.78 11.15 -19.77
C GLY A 248 5.43 9.78 -20.35
N THR A 249 4.71 8.92 -19.64
CA THR A 249 4.53 7.50 -19.97
C THR A 249 3.07 7.03 -19.99
N GLY A 250 2.10 7.94 -19.94
CA GLY A 250 0.67 7.60 -19.83
C GLY A 250 0.09 6.81 -21.00
N ARG A 251 0.73 6.83 -22.18
CA ARG A 251 0.23 6.16 -23.38
C ARG A 251 0.09 4.64 -23.22
N VAL A 252 1.05 4.00 -22.54
CA VAL A 252 1.04 2.54 -22.32
C VAL A 252 0.01 2.08 -21.30
N CYS A 253 -0.46 3.00 -20.42
CA CYS A 253 -1.44 2.72 -19.37
C CYS A 253 -2.81 3.36 -19.64
N LYS A 254 -3.09 3.80 -20.88
CA LYS A 254 -4.31 4.54 -21.25
C LYS A 254 -5.59 3.81 -20.89
N ASP A 255 -5.60 2.49 -21.06
CA ASP A 255 -6.79 1.67 -20.83
C ASP A 255 -7.09 1.56 -19.33
N GLU A 256 -6.07 1.38 -18.50
CA GLU A 256 -6.23 1.35 -17.03
C GLU A 256 -6.68 2.71 -16.48
N PHE A 257 -6.10 3.83 -16.96
CA PHE A 257 -6.56 5.17 -16.59
C PHE A 257 -8.03 5.41 -16.94
N ARG A 258 -8.48 4.91 -18.10
CA ARG A 258 -9.86 5.04 -18.54
C ARG A 258 -10.80 4.16 -17.72
N GLU A 259 -10.44 2.90 -17.48
CA GLU A 259 -11.27 1.94 -16.76
C GLU A 259 -11.42 2.30 -15.28
N VAL A 260 -10.30 2.62 -14.61
CA VAL A 260 -10.28 2.84 -13.17
C VAL A 260 -10.69 4.27 -12.79
N TYR A 261 -10.19 5.27 -13.52
CA TYR A 261 -10.33 6.69 -13.15
C TYR A 261 -11.20 7.50 -14.10
N GLY A 262 -11.65 6.94 -15.20
CA GLY A 262 -12.40 7.66 -16.23
C GLY A 262 -11.56 8.69 -16.99
N LEU A 263 -10.23 8.60 -16.94
CA LEU A 263 -9.32 9.57 -17.53
C LEU A 263 -8.95 9.20 -18.97
N GLY A 264 -9.16 10.14 -19.90
CA GLY A 264 -8.65 10.03 -21.26
C GLY A 264 -7.20 10.48 -21.35
N VAL A 265 -6.37 9.76 -22.11
CA VAL A 265 -4.96 10.09 -22.31
C VAL A 265 -4.77 10.81 -23.64
N VAL A 266 -4.24 12.03 -23.59
CA VAL A 266 -3.92 12.87 -24.75
C VAL A 266 -2.41 13.01 -24.83
N VAL A 267 -1.85 12.69 -26.00
CA VAL A 267 -0.40 12.84 -26.24
C VAL A 267 -0.13 14.24 -26.77
N VAL A 268 0.59 15.04 -25.96
CA VAL A 268 1.03 16.39 -26.36
C VAL A 268 2.34 16.27 -27.14
N PRO A 269 2.43 16.78 -28.38
CA PRO A 269 3.67 16.70 -29.16
C PRO A 269 4.79 17.51 -28.49
N THR A 270 6.01 16.98 -28.59
CA THR A 270 7.19 17.65 -28.06
C THR A 270 7.56 18.89 -28.87
N ARG A 271 8.04 19.96 -28.20
CA ARG A 271 8.47 21.21 -28.83
C ARG A 271 9.65 20.98 -29.79
N LYS A 272 10.57 20.10 -29.43
CA LYS A 272 11.71 19.71 -30.28
C LYS A 272 11.65 18.20 -30.52
N PRO A 273 12.07 17.73 -31.70
CA PRO A 273 12.12 16.31 -31.98
C PRO A 273 13.07 15.61 -31.01
N ASN A 274 12.73 14.37 -30.65
CA ASN A 274 13.58 13.54 -29.82
C ASN A 274 14.81 13.10 -30.60
N GLN A 275 16.00 13.40 -30.09
CA GLN A 275 17.29 13.03 -30.69
C GLN A 275 17.96 11.85 -29.99
N ARG A 276 17.27 11.23 -29.00
CA ARG A 276 17.77 10.04 -28.30
C ARG A 276 17.75 8.82 -29.22
N ILE A 277 18.82 8.04 -29.20
CA ILE A 277 18.92 6.76 -29.88
C ILE A 277 18.67 5.63 -28.86
N ASP A 278 17.60 4.88 -29.11
CA ASP A 278 17.27 3.71 -28.28
C ASP A 278 17.83 2.45 -28.97
N TYR A 279 18.94 1.91 -28.41
CA TYR A 279 19.54 0.70 -28.95
C TYR A 279 18.75 -0.55 -28.58
N PRO A 280 18.77 -1.60 -29.41
CA PRO A 280 18.20 -2.90 -29.07
C PRO A 280 18.83 -3.48 -27.81
N ASP A 281 18.04 -4.23 -27.05
CA ASP A 281 18.53 -4.92 -25.88
C ASP A 281 19.57 -5.98 -26.22
N GLU A 282 20.55 -6.15 -25.35
CA GLU A 282 21.47 -7.28 -25.37
C GLU A 282 21.07 -8.29 -24.30
N ILE A 283 20.83 -9.54 -24.75
CA ILE A 283 20.34 -10.61 -23.88
C ILE A 283 21.46 -11.63 -23.69
N TYR A 284 21.67 -12.00 -22.43
CA TYR A 284 22.70 -12.94 -21.98
C TYR A 284 22.09 -14.12 -21.26
N LEU A 285 22.82 -15.25 -21.21
CA LEU A 285 22.34 -16.44 -20.52
C LEU A 285 22.36 -16.24 -18.99
N THR A 286 23.46 -15.67 -18.46
CA THR A 286 23.68 -15.53 -17.02
C THR A 286 23.95 -14.09 -16.59
N ILE A 287 23.72 -13.78 -15.31
CA ILE A 287 24.01 -12.47 -14.71
C ILE A 287 25.51 -12.11 -14.83
N PRO A 288 26.50 -12.98 -14.54
CA PRO A 288 27.91 -12.63 -14.72
C PRO A 288 28.26 -12.19 -16.14
N GLN A 289 27.73 -12.88 -17.15
CA GLN A 289 27.95 -12.50 -18.56
C GLN A 289 27.39 -11.12 -18.88
N LYS A 290 26.18 -10.83 -18.40
CA LYS A 290 25.53 -9.52 -18.51
C LYS A 290 26.34 -8.41 -17.84
N LEU A 291 26.78 -8.65 -16.61
CA LEU A 291 27.58 -7.70 -15.83
C LEU A 291 28.89 -7.34 -16.56
N TYR A 292 29.61 -8.34 -17.06
CA TYR A 292 30.85 -8.11 -17.80
C TYR A 292 30.60 -7.29 -19.07
N ALA A 293 29.63 -7.65 -19.88
CA ALA A 293 29.33 -6.96 -21.14
C ALA A 293 28.86 -5.52 -20.91
N SER A 294 28.00 -5.29 -19.92
CA SER A 294 27.53 -3.95 -19.58
C SER A 294 28.64 -3.07 -19.01
N LEU A 295 29.54 -3.63 -18.19
CA LEU A 295 30.70 -2.92 -17.64
C LEU A 295 31.65 -2.46 -18.76
N GLU A 296 31.97 -3.32 -19.71
CA GLU A 296 32.81 -2.97 -20.87
C GLU A 296 32.14 -1.87 -21.72
N TYR A 297 30.83 -1.92 -21.90
CA TYR A 297 30.09 -0.86 -22.59
C TYR A 297 30.15 0.48 -21.84
N ILE A 298 29.99 0.45 -20.51
CA ILE A 298 30.10 1.63 -19.65
C ILE A 298 31.52 2.24 -19.73
N LYS A 299 32.56 1.41 -19.68
CA LYS A 299 33.96 1.84 -19.82
C LYS A 299 34.19 2.52 -21.17
N ALA A 300 33.66 1.97 -22.23
CA ALA A 300 33.77 2.56 -23.57
C ALA A 300 33.08 3.91 -23.71
N LEU A 301 31.96 4.13 -23.03
CA LEU A 301 31.26 5.43 -22.98
C LEU A 301 32.03 6.44 -22.13
N HIS A 302 32.44 6.02 -20.94
CA HIS A 302 33.22 6.85 -20.01
C HIS A 302 34.54 7.33 -20.62
N SER A 303 35.27 6.47 -21.35
CA SER A 303 36.53 6.83 -22.01
C SER A 303 36.33 7.88 -23.11
N LYS A 304 35.14 7.97 -23.71
CA LYS A 304 34.76 9.05 -24.64
C LYS A 304 34.39 10.36 -23.95
N GLY A 305 34.33 10.37 -22.62
CA GLY A 305 33.91 11.53 -21.86
C GLY A 305 32.40 11.69 -21.72
N GLN A 306 31.61 10.71 -22.19
CA GLN A 306 30.16 10.74 -22.14
C GLN A 306 29.66 10.42 -20.71
N PRO A 307 28.71 11.19 -20.13
CA PRO A 307 28.11 10.84 -18.85
C PRO A 307 27.22 9.60 -18.98
N VAL A 308 27.29 8.73 -17.96
CA VAL A 308 26.55 7.45 -17.93
C VAL A 308 25.68 7.38 -16.70
N LEU A 309 24.39 7.12 -16.93
CA LEU A 309 23.43 6.75 -15.89
C LEU A 309 23.18 5.24 -15.96
N ILE A 310 23.60 4.51 -14.94
CA ILE A 310 23.38 3.07 -14.80
C ILE A 310 22.10 2.87 -14.00
N ALA A 311 21.07 2.34 -14.64
CA ALA A 311 19.76 2.11 -14.03
C ALA A 311 19.64 0.65 -13.58
N THR A 312 19.46 0.43 -12.28
CA THR A 312 19.36 -0.90 -11.67
C THR A 312 17.95 -1.14 -11.12
N GLY A 313 17.49 -2.39 -11.12
CA GLY A 313 16.19 -2.79 -10.58
C GLY A 313 16.17 -2.98 -9.07
N SER A 314 17.34 -3.10 -8.42
CA SER A 314 17.45 -3.31 -6.99
C SER A 314 18.65 -2.60 -6.39
N VAL A 315 18.64 -2.42 -5.06
CA VAL A 315 19.79 -1.85 -4.32
C VAL A 315 20.98 -2.80 -4.40
N GLY A 316 20.77 -4.10 -4.22
CA GLY A 316 21.85 -5.08 -4.32
C GLY A 316 22.57 -5.03 -5.67
N MET A 317 21.83 -4.86 -6.77
CA MET A 317 22.42 -4.69 -8.09
C MET A 317 23.20 -3.35 -8.18
N SER A 318 22.71 -2.27 -7.54
CA SER A 318 23.44 -0.99 -7.51
C SER A 318 24.76 -1.09 -6.75
N GLU A 319 24.81 -1.88 -5.70
CA GLU A 319 26.04 -2.15 -4.92
C GLU A 319 27.04 -2.99 -5.72
N ILE A 320 26.55 -4.03 -6.44
CA ILE A 320 27.40 -4.84 -7.33
C ILE A 320 28.07 -3.95 -8.39
N TYR A 321 27.28 -3.09 -9.08
CA TYR A 321 27.86 -2.16 -10.06
C TYR A 321 28.82 -1.16 -9.42
N SER A 322 28.53 -0.68 -8.23
CA SER A 322 29.45 0.20 -7.49
C SER A 322 30.78 -0.49 -7.20
N MET A 323 30.75 -1.74 -6.71
CA MET A 323 31.98 -2.52 -6.46
C MET A 323 32.77 -2.77 -7.75
N LEU A 324 32.08 -3.10 -8.86
CA LEU A 324 32.72 -3.32 -10.15
C LEU A 324 33.39 -2.03 -10.69
N LEU A 325 32.72 -0.89 -10.60
CA LEU A 325 33.27 0.41 -10.99
C LEU A 325 34.48 0.84 -10.14
N LEU A 326 34.43 0.61 -8.83
CA LEU A 326 35.57 0.84 -7.92
C LEU A 326 36.78 -0.01 -8.31
N ARG A 327 36.55 -1.29 -8.64
CA ARG A 327 37.61 -2.19 -9.07
C ARG A 327 38.27 -1.73 -10.37
N GLU A 328 37.49 -1.13 -11.29
CA GLU A 328 37.99 -0.55 -12.54
C GLU A 328 38.56 0.87 -12.36
N GLY A 329 38.56 1.42 -11.15
CA GLY A 329 39.08 2.77 -10.85
C GLY A 329 38.19 3.90 -11.39
N ILE A 330 36.91 3.65 -11.66
CA ILE A 330 35.97 4.64 -12.18
C ILE A 330 35.26 5.32 -11.02
N ALA A 331 35.48 6.63 -10.87
CA ALA A 331 34.78 7.46 -9.89
C ALA A 331 33.28 7.56 -10.27
N HIS A 332 32.39 7.33 -9.29
CA HIS A 332 30.95 7.33 -9.53
C HIS A 332 30.14 7.74 -8.30
N ASN A 333 28.90 8.13 -8.53
CA ASN A 333 27.92 8.40 -7.49
C ASN A 333 26.92 7.24 -7.43
N VAL A 334 26.42 6.90 -6.22
CA VAL A 334 25.37 5.87 -6.03
C VAL A 334 24.14 6.53 -5.45
N LEU A 335 23.04 6.49 -6.22
CA LEU A 335 21.71 6.97 -5.85
C LEU A 335 20.82 5.78 -5.50
N ASN A 336 20.82 5.43 -4.24
CA ASN A 336 19.92 4.42 -3.67
C ASN A 336 19.32 4.93 -2.36
N ALA A 337 18.51 4.12 -1.69
CA ALA A 337 17.85 4.49 -0.45
C ALA A 337 18.78 4.98 0.66
N HIS A 338 20.01 4.48 0.70
CA HIS A 338 20.99 4.87 1.74
C HIS A 338 21.50 6.32 1.58
N ASN A 339 21.37 6.88 0.37
CA ASN A 339 21.91 8.21 0.03
C ASN A 339 20.83 9.25 -0.32
N ALA A 340 19.58 9.03 0.06
CA ALA A 340 18.44 9.88 -0.32
C ALA A 340 18.60 11.36 0.06
N ALA A 341 19.28 11.67 1.16
CA ALA A 341 19.48 13.06 1.61
C ALA A 341 20.33 13.92 0.65
N LYS A 342 21.18 13.31 -0.18
CA LYS A 342 22.05 13.99 -1.16
C LYS A 342 21.59 13.80 -2.61
N GLU A 343 20.43 13.23 -2.81
CA GLU A 343 19.92 12.86 -4.12
C GLU A 343 19.94 14.02 -5.13
N ALA A 344 19.44 15.19 -4.74
CA ALA A 344 19.37 16.36 -5.63
C ALA A 344 20.78 16.87 -6.06
N GLU A 345 21.75 16.83 -5.17
CA GLU A 345 23.13 17.25 -5.48
C GLU A 345 23.81 16.26 -6.44
N MET A 346 23.61 14.97 -6.21
CA MET A 346 24.19 13.92 -7.06
C MET A 346 23.58 13.94 -8.47
N ILE A 347 22.26 14.18 -8.59
CA ILE A 347 21.61 14.32 -9.89
C ILE A 347 22.10 15.55 -10.64
N ALA A 348 22.32 16.66 -9.96
CA ALA A 348 22.89 17.86 -10.58
C ALA A 348 24.28 17.61 -11.17
N GLN A 349 25.02 16.62 -10.67
CA GLN A 349 26.34 16.25 -11.17
C GLN A 349 26.29 15.19 -12.29
N ALA A 350 25.19 14.44 -12.41
CA ALA A 350 25.05 13.30 -13.33
C ALA A 350 25.17 13.70 -14.81
N GLY A 351 24.95 14.95 -15.18
CA GLY A 351 25.10 15.47 -16.55
C GLY A 351 26.47 16.04 -16.88
N ARG A 352 27.46 15.97 -15.97
CA ARG A 352 28.83 16.44 -16.22
C ARG A 352 29.62 15.47 -17.06
N ARG A 353 30.65 16.00 -17.73
CA ARG A 353 31.58 15.18 -18.52
C ARG A 353 32.21 14.08 -17.65
N CYS A 354 32.31 12.87 -18.18
CA CYS A 354 32.83 11.67 -17.50
C CYS A 354 32.06 11.27 -16.23
N ALA A 355 30.91 11.87 -15.92
CA ALA A 355 30.15 11.48 -14.72
C ALA A 355 29.57 10.07 -14.90
N VAL A 356 29.73 9.21 -13.88
CA VAL A 356 29.06 7.91 -13.80
C VAL A 356 28.17 7.92 -12.58
N THR A 357 26.89 7.62 -12.77
CA THR A 357 25.91 7.59 -11.69
C THR A 357 25.18 6.25 -11.73
N VAL A 358 25.25 5.50 -10.66
CA VAL A 358 24.44 4.28 -10.46
C VAL A 358 23.17 4.67 -9.72
N ALA A 359 22.01 4.36 -10.27
CA ALA A 359 20.73 4.74 -9.67
C ALA A 359 19.72 3.59 -9.72
N THR A 360 18.97 3.40 -8.64
CA THR A 360 17.76 2.56 -8.71
C THR A 360 16.70 3.24 -9.56
N SER A 361 15.78 2.47 -10.12
CA SER A 361 14.79 2.92 -11.13
C SER A 361 13.98 4.15 -10.71
N MET A 362 13.70 4.31 -9.43
CA MET A 362 12.89 5.41 -8.88
C MET A 362 13.74 6.60 -8.39
N ALA A 363 15.05 6.45 -8.24
CA ALA A 363 15.92 7.51 -7.75
C ALA A 363 15.96 8.68 -8.76
N GLY A 364 15.94 9.90 -8.23
CA GLY A 364 15.99 11.12 -9.05
C GLY A 364 14.72 11.44 -9.81
N ARG A 365 13.59 10.78 -9.54
CA ARG A 365 12.31 11.08 -10.19
C ARG A 365 11.87 12.53 -9.93
N GLY A 366 11.36 13.22 -10.95
CA GLY A 366 10.96 14.64 -10.86
C GLY A 366 12.11 15.65 -10.85
N THR A 367 13.38 15.17 -10.94
CA THR A 367 14.55 16.05 -11.04
C THR A 367 15.19 15.92 -12.44
N ASP A 368 15.51 17.05 -13.05
CA ASP A 368 16.10 17.10 -14.38
C ASP A 368 17.64 16.95 -14.33
N ILE A 369 18.19 16.16 -15.26
CA ILE A 369 19.64 16.01 -15.43
C ILE A 369 20.06 17.03 -16.50
N ILE A 370 20.73 18.09 -16.07
CA ILE A 370 21.20 19.16 -16.95
C ILE A 370 22.59 18.79 -17.48
N LEU A 371 22.75 18.76 -18.79
CA LEU A 371 24.02 18.47 -19.42
C LEU A 371 24.99 19.66 -19.33
N GLU A 372 26.25 19.37 -18.98
CA GLU A 372 27.33 20.35 -19.04
C GLU A 372 27.61 20.77 -20.51
N LYS A 373 28.14 21.98 -20.70
CA LYS A 373 28.52 22.47 -22.03
C LYS A 373 29.51 21.53 -22.71
N GLY A 374 29.27 21.19 -23.98
CA GLY A 374 30.10 20.27 -24.77
C GLY A 374 29.73 18.78 -24.62
N VAL A 375 28.93 18.40 -23.61
CA VAL A 375 28.49 17.00 -23.45
C VAL A 375 27.52 16.57 -24.55
N ALA A 376 26.71 17.49 -25.07
CA ALA A 376 25.85 17.20 -26.22
C ALA A 376 26.62 16.76 -27.45
N GLU A 377 27.79 17.31 -27.70
CA GLU A 377 28.69 16.94 -28.83
C GLU A 377 29.29 15.53 -28.65
N LEU A 378 29.40 15.06 -27.40
CA LEU A 378 29.85 13.71 -27.07
C LEU A 378 28.71 12.65 -27.18
N GLY A 379 27.49 13.06 -27.58
CA GLY A 379 26.33 12.19 -27.69
C GLY A 379 25.34 12.30 -26.50
N GLY A 380 25.53 13.27 -25.60
CA GLY A 380 24.62 13.53 -24.46
C GLY A 380 24.68 12.45 -23.38
N LEU A 381 23.62 12.34 -22.56
CA LEU A 381 23.53 11.36 -21.49
C LEU A 381 23.29 9.95 -22.06
N ALA A 382 24.09 8.99 -21.59
CA ALA A 382 23.88 7.57 -21.85
C ALA A 382 23.12 6.90 -20.70
N VAL A 383 21.99 6.27 -20.98
CA VAL A 383 21.24 5.46 -20.01
C VAL A 383 21.52 3.98 -20.28
N VAL A 384 22.12 3.31 -19.32
CA VAL A 384 22.40 1.88 -19.36
C VAL A 384 21.49 1.17 -18.36
N GLY A 385 20.47 0.47 -18.87
CA GLY A 385 19.61 -0.41 -18.05
C GLY A 385 20.29 -1.74 -17.79
N THR A 386 20.36 -2.15 -16.55
CA THR A 386 21.02 -3.42 -16.16
C THR A 386 20.06 -4.61 -16.22
N GLU A 387 18.79 -4.36 -16.41
CA GLU A 387 17.71 -5.33 -16.55
C GLU A 387 16.46 -4.62 -17.08
N ARG A 388 15.49 -5.38 -17.60
CA ARG A 388 14.16 -4.86 -17.88
C ARG A 388 13.40 -4.74 -16.56
N MET A 389 12.75 -3.60 -16.37
CA MET A 389 11.92 -3.37 -15.19
C MET A 389 10.61 -4.15 -15.27
N ALA A 390 9.93 -4.29 -14.15
CA ALA A 390 8.66 -5.02 -14.06
C ALA A 390 7.56 -4.46 -14.98
N SER A 391 7.69 -3.21 -15.43
CA SER A 391 6.75 -2.52 -16.31
C SER A 391 7.46 -1.79 -17.45
N GLU A 392 6.90 -1.86 -18.66
CA GLU A 392 7.37 -1.09 -19.82
C GLU A 392 7.40 0.41 -19.52
N ARG A 393 6.45 0.88 -18.77
CA ARG A 393 6.34 2.28 -18.35
C ARG A 393 7.60 2.76 -17.59
N VAL A 394 8.12 1.94 -16.69
CA VAL A 394 9.33 2.26 -15.90
C VAL A 394 10.55 2.30 -16.81
N ASP A 395 10.66 1.38 -17.78
CA ASP A 395 11.72 1.42 -18.80
C ASP A 395 11.66 2.71 -19.62
N LEU A 396 10.47 3.15 -20.02
CA LEU A 396 10.29 4.40 -20.76
C LEU A 396 10.67 5.62 -19.90
N GLN A 397 10.39 5.61 -18.60
CA GLN A 397 10.84 6.67 -17.69
C GLN A 397 12.37 6.72 -17.56
N LEU A 398 13.02 5.55 -17.50
CA LEU A 398 14.48 5.46 -17.49
C LEU A 398 15.08 5.98 -18.80
N ARG A 399 14.59 5.52 -19.95
CA ARG A 399 14.97 6.04 -21.27
C ARG A 399 14.75 7.55 -21.35
N GLY A 400 13.65 8.06 -20.78
CA GLY A 400 13.27 9.47 -20.74
C GLY A 400 14.20 10.34 -19.88
N ARG A 401 15.17 9.78 -19.15
CA ARG A 401 16.23 10.55 -18.51
C ARG A 401 17.20 11.17 -19.50
N ALA A 402 17.40 10.52 -20.65
CA ALA A 402 18.22 11.02 -21.76
C ALA A 402 17.36 11.68 -22.86
N GLY A 403 17.96 12.53 -23.66
CA GLY A 403 17.30 13.18 -24.79
C GLY A 403 16.32 14.30 -24.42
N ARG A 404 16.46 14.90 -23.23
CA ARG A 404 15.59 15.98 -22.75
C ARG A 404 15.86 17.29 -23.48
N GLN A 405 14.81 18.10 -23.66
CA GLN A 405 14.87 19.43 -24.29
C GLN A 405 15.45 19.42 -25.71
N GLY A 406 15.38 18.27 -26.43
CA GLY A 406 15.96 18.09 -27.75
C GLY A 406 17.47 17.91 -27.74
N ALA A 407 18.09 17.63 -26.61
CA ALA A 407 19.49 17.22 -26.54
C ALA A 407 19.66 15.79 -27.07
N PRO A 408 20.85 15.43 -27.63
CA PRO A 408 21.14 14.04 -27.96
C PRO A 408 21.23 13.19 -26.69
N GLY A 409 21.13 11.89 -26.87
CA GLY A 409 21.25 10.90 -25.79
C GLY A 409 21.15 9.49 -26.34
N LEU A 410 21.42 8.51 -25.51
CA LEU A 410 21.23 7.12 -25.90
C LEU A 410 20.67 6.29 -24.73
N SER A 411 20.01 5.20 -25.07
CA SER A 411 19.63 4.19 -24.10
C SER A 411 19.93 2.79 -24.61
N LYS A 412 20.36 1.90 -23.71
CA LYS A 412 20.61 0.49 -24.01
C LYS A 412 20.38 -0.35 -22.77
N PHE A 413 19.68 -1.47 -22.92
CA PHE A 413 19.42 -2.40 -21.84
C PHE A 413 20.20 -3.70 -22.01
N PHE A 414 20.71 -4.21 -20.91
CA PHE A 414 21.39 -5.49 -20.80
C PHE A 414 20.54 -6.42 -19.93
N VAL A 415 20.14 -7.56 -20.46
CA VAL A 415 19.16 -8.46 -19.85
C VAL A 415 19.78 -9.84 -19.68
N SER A 416 19.49 -10.54 -18.60
CA SER A 416 19.85 -11.94 -18.40
C SER A 416 18.59 -12.81 -18.27
N LEU A 417 18.69 -14.08 -18.68
CA LEU A 417 17.61 -15.04 -18.42
C LEU A 417 17.45 -15.37 -16.93
N GLU A 418 18.43 -15.00 -16.10
CA GLU A 418 18.38 -15.12 -14.65
C GLU A 418 17.76 -13.88 -13.96
N ASP A 419 17.43 -12.82 -14.70
CA ASP A 419 16.80 -11.64 -14.12
C ASP A 419 15.43 -11.99 -13.56
N ASP A 420 15.06 -11.34 -12.47
CA ASP A 420 13.81 -11.56 -11.74
C ASP A 420 12.55 -11.49 -12.61
N LEU A 421 12.54 -10.57 -13.58
CA LEU A 421 11.44 -10.46 -14.52
C LEU A 421 11.22 -11.75 -15.30
N ILE A 422 12.30 -12.35 -15.80
CA ILE A 422 12.24 -13.56 -16.62
C ILE A 422 11.92 -14.79 -15.73
N THR A 423 12.56 -14.89 -14.58
CA THR A 423 12.35 -16.03 -13.68
C THR A 423 10.95 -16.08 -13.09
N LYS A 424 10.33 -14.91 -12.83
CA LYS A 424 8.99 -14.80 -12.22
C LYS A 424 7.86 -14.76 -13.25
N SER A 425 8.06 -14.09 -14.38
CA SER A 425 6.99 -13.80 -15.35
C SER A 425 7.24 -14.39 -16.74
N GLY A 426 8.39 -15.04 -16.95
CA GLY A 426 8.75 -15.70 -18.20
C GLY A 426 7.90 -16.94 -18.46
N SER A 427 7.72 -17.28 -19.73
CA SER A 427 7.01 -18.48 -20.14
C SER A 427 7.76 -19.75 -19.74
N LYS A 428 7.04 -20.87 -19.64
CA LYS A 428 7.67 -22.18 -19.42
C LYS A 428 8.76 -22.46 -20.46
N TRP A 429 8.54 -22.04 -21.73
CA TRP A 429 9.49 -22.29 -22.80
C TRP A 429 10.86 -21.62 -22.54
N ILE A 430 10.90 -20.37 -22.08
CA ILE A 430 12.16 -19.67 -21.83
C ILE A 430 12.89 -20.26 -20.63
N ASN A 431 12.15 -20.69 -19.60
CA ASN A 431 12.72 -21.37 -18.45
C ASN A 431 13.30 -22.75 -18.83
N ASP A 432 12.60 -23.55 -19.64
CA ASP A 432 13.10 -24.81 -20.17
C ASP A 432 14.30 -24.61 -21.11
N TYR A 433 14.31 -23.51 -21.87
CA TYR A 433 15.46 -23.14 -22.71
C TYR A 433 16.68 -22.81 -21.85
N TYR A 434 16.52 -22.00 -20.82
CA TYR A 434 17.57 -21.66 -19.87
C TYR A 434 18.17 -22.92 -19.22
N GLN A 435 17.34 -23.81 -18.69
CA GLN A 435 17.80 -25.05 -18.05
C GLN A 435 18.59 -25.94 -19.04
N ARG A 436 18.19 -26.02 -20.28
CA ARG A 436 18.89 -26.77 -21.33
C ARG A 436 20.22 -26.15 -21.72
N GLU A 437 20.30 -24.81 -21.78
CA GLU A 437 21.56 -24.14 -22.13
C GLU A 437 22.57 -24.15 -20.98
N ILE A 438 22.13 -23.96 -19.72
CA ILE A 438 23.03 -23.96 -18.56
C ILE A 438 23.59 -25.37 -18.27
N ALA A 439 22.86 -26.43 -18.64
CA ALA A 439 23.33 -27.81 -18.51
C ALA A 439 24.45 -28.18 -19.50
N LYS A 440 24.72 -27.35 -20.51
CA LYS A 440 25.81 -27.58 -21.45
C LYS A 440 27.15 -27.19 -20.81
N PRO A 441 28.27 -27.83 -21.24
CA PRO A 441 29.61 -27.38 -20.84
C PRO A 441 29.82 -25.91 -21.19
N GLU A 442 30.51 -25.16 -20.34
CA GLU A 442 30.71 -23.71 -20.48
C GLU A 442 31.19 -23.29 -21.87
N GLU A 443 32.10 -24.07 -22.47
CA GLU A 443 32.63 -23.83 -23.81
C GLU A 443 31.56 -23.88 -24.93
N LYS A 444 30.44 -24.56 -24.69
CA LYS A 444 29.34 -24.73 -25.66
C LYS A 444 28.11 -23.87 -25.30
N GLN A 445 28.14 -23.16 -24.20
CA GLN A 445 27.05 -22.26 -23.81
C GLN A 445 27.05 -21.02 -24.72
N LYS A 446 25.86 -20.59 -25.11
CA LYS A 446 25.70 -19.34 -25.83
C LYS A 446 25.73 -18.19 -24.83
N THR A 447 26.76 -17.36 -24.88
CA THR A 447 26.89 -16.21 -24.00
C THR A 447 25.90 -15.10 -24.37
N ARG A 448 25.88 -14.66 -25.63
CA ARG A 448 24.96 -13.64 -26.15
C ARG A 448 23.84 -14.29 -26.97
N LEU A 449 22.61 -13.97 -26.62
CA LEU A 449 21.41 -14.55 -27.19
C LEU A 449 20.78 -13.57 -28.21
N THR A 450 20.84 -13.92 -29.51
CA THR A 450 20.39 -13.02 -30.61
C THR A 450 19.09 -13.47 -31.26
N SER A 451 18.50 -14.60 -30.84
CA SER A 451 17.29 -15.16 -31.40
C SER A 451 16.09 -14.22 -31.26
N PHE A 452 15.33 -14.03 -32.33
CA PHE A 452 14.09 -13.24 -32.30
C PHE A 452 13.09 -13.77 -31.30
N ARG A 453 13.00 -15.11 -31.16
CA ARG A 453 12.10 -15.74 -30.19
C ARG A 453 12.46 -15.37 -28.75
N ILE A 454 13.74 -15.32 -28.41
CA ILE A 454 14.17 -14.94 -27.05
C ILE A 454 13.81 -13.48 -26.77
N LYS A 455 14.00 -12.59 -27.74
CA LYS A 455 13.59 -11.18 -27.62
C LYS A 455 12.08 -11.06 -27.36
N TYR A 456 11.29 -11.79 -28.14
CA TYR A 456 9.83 -11.84 -27.96
C TYR A 456 9.44 -12.36 -26.57
N GLU A 457 10.09 -13.41 -26.07
CA GLU A 457 9.82 -13.98 -24.74
C GLU A 457 10.15 -12.99 -23.60
N VAL A 458 11.20 -12.19 -23.75
CA VAL A 458 11.53 -11.13 -22.78
C VAL A 458 10.46 -10.04 -22.77
N GLU A 459 10.00 -9.60 -23.94
CA GLU A 459 8.89 -8.64 -24.06
C GLU A 459 7.58 -9.20 -23.49
N GLU A 460 7.30 -10.47 -23.75
CA GLU A 460 6.11 -11.14 -23.22
C GLU A 460 6.16 -11.32 -21.71
N ALA A 461 7.33 -11.62 -21.13
CA ALA A 461 7.52 -11.66 -19.68
C ALA A 461 7.20 -10.30 -19.03
N GLN A 462 7.59 -9.19 -19.67
CA GLN A 462 7.28 -7.85 -19.16
C GLN A 462 5.76 -7.56 -19.23
N LYS A 463 5.08 -7.94 -20.31
CA LYS A 463 3.61 -7.82 -20.40
C LYS A 463 2.89 -8.65 -19.36
N ASN A 464 3.37 -9.87 -19.09
CA ASN A 464 2.80 -10.73 -18.06
C ASN A 464 2.95 -10.09 -16.68
N SER A 465 4.10 -9.48 -16.40
CA SER A 465 4.35 -8.73 -15.16
C SER A 465 3.43 -7.51 -15.05
N ASP A 466 3.28 -6.71 -16.10
CA ASP A 466 2.37 -5.57 -16.15
C ASP A 466 0.91 -5.99 -15.92
N ASN A 467 0.46 -7.07 -16.59
CA ASN A 467 -0.89 -7.62 -16.44
C ASN A 467 -1.14 -8.12 -15.01
N SER A 468 -0.16 -8.79 -14.40
CA SER A 468 -0.24 -9.23 -13.01
C SER A 468 -0.35 -8.05 -12.05
N GLY A 469 0.43 -7.00 -12.26
CA GLY A 469 0.34 -5.76 -11.49
C GLY A 469 -1.04 -5.09 -11.62
N ALA A 470 -1.58 -4.99 -12.84
CA ALA A 470 -2.91 -4.46 -13.09
C ALA A 470 -4.02 -5.31 -12.44
N ALA A 471 -3.90 -6.64 -12.50
CA ALA A 471 -4.84 -7.55 -11.83
C ALA A 471 -4.82 -7.38 -10.30
N SER A 472 -3.63 -7.20 -9.70
CA SER A 472 -3.47 -6.94 -8.27
C SER A 472 -4.16 -5.63 -7.86
N ARG A 473 -3.97 -4.54 -8.62
CA ARG A 473 -4.63 -3.25 -8.36
C ARG A 473 -6.15 -3.33 -8.47
N ARG A 474 -6.68 -4.05 -9.49
CA ARG A 474 -8.12 -4.31 -9.65
C ARG A 474 -8.67 -5.11 -8.48
N SER A 475 -7.97 -6.14 -8.04
CA SER A 475 -8.36 -6.93 -6.88
C SER A 475 -8.45 -6.07 -5.62
N THR A 476 -7.45 -5.22 -5.37
CA THR A 476 -7.46 -4.28 -4.24
C THR A 476 -8.66 -3.34 -4.29
N GLU A 477 -9.00 -2.80 -5.47
CA GLU A 477 -10.16 -1.93 -5.66
C GLU A 477 -11.48 -2.68 -5.42
N GLN A 478 -11.63 -3.88 -5.98
CA GLN A 478 -12.83 -4.69 -5.82
C GLN A 478 -13.12 -5.02 -4.35
N TYR A 479 -12.12 -5.41 -3.58
CA TYR A 479 -12.30 -5.65 -2.15
C TYR A 479 -12.60 -4.37 -1.36
N ASP A 480 -11.99 -3.23 -1.71
CA ASP A 480 -12.26 -1.97 -1.01
C ASP A 480 -13.63 -1.36 -1.34
N GLU A 481 -14.31 -1.81 -2.40
CA GLU A 481 -15.60 -1.24 -2.82
C GLU A 481 -16.69 -1.39 -1.74
N SER A 482 -16.83 -2.56 -1.12
CA SER A 482 -17.77 -2.75 -0.01
C SER A 482 -17.40 -1.90 1.20
N ILE A 483 -16.11 -1.83 1.53
CA ILE A 483 -15.61 -1.00 2.63
C ILE A 483 -15.85 0.48 2.31
N ARG A 484 -15.68 0.91 1.06
CA ARG A 484 -15.95 2.27 0.61
C ARG A 484 -17.40 2.70 0.84
N ILE A 485 -18.36 1.85 0.48
CA ILE A 485 -19.78 2.12 0.67
C ILE A 485 -20.09 2.26 2.17
N GLN A 486 -19.66 1.30 2.97
CA GLN A 486 -19.84 1.34 4.42
C GLN A 486 -19.18 2.57 5.06
N ARG A 487 -17.95 2.89 4.64
CA ARG A 487 -17.20 4.09 5.08
C ARG A 487 -17.98 5.37 4.80
N GLN A 488 -18.55 5.51 3.61
CA GLN A 488 -19.34 6.70 3.27
C GLN A 488 -20.57 6.85 4.16
N ILE A 489 -21.26 5.76 4.47
CA ILE A 489 -22.41 5.77 5.38
C ILE A 489 -21.97 6.18 6.80
N ILE A 490 -20.93 5.54 7.33
CA ILE A 490 -20.42 5.81 8.68
C ILE A 490 -19.89 7.24 8.80
N TYR A 491 -19.08 7.70 7.85
CA TYR A 491 -18.54 9.08 7.88
C TYR A 491 -19.64 10.12 7.71
N SER A 492 -20.69 9.83 6.92
CA SER A 492 -21.87 10.70 6.84
C SER A 492 -22.61 10.76 8.18
N LYS A 493 -22.82 9.63 8.86
CA LYS A 493 -23.41 9.59 10.20
C LYS A 493 -22.55 10.39 11.20
N ARG A 494 -21.23 10.16 11.24
CA ARG A 494 -20.30 10.91 12.09
C ARG A 494 -20.36 12.41 11.85
N ASN A 495 -20.40 12.84 10.59
CA ASN A 495 -20.48 14.24 10.23
C ASN A 495 -21.79 14.90 10.69
N LYS A 496 -22.91 14.18 10.62
CA LYS A 496 -24.19 14.64 11.17
C LYS A 496 -24.10 14.81 12.69
N ILE A 497 -23.52 13.85 13.40
CA ILE A 497 -23.29 13.91 14.86
C ILE A 497 -22.43 15.12 15.25
N ILE A 498 -21.38 15.42 14.46
CA ILE A 498 -20.50 16.57 14.71
C ILE A 498 -21.18 17.91 14.39
N ALA A 499 -22.04 17.96 13.38
CA ALA A 499 -22.67 19.19 12.90
C ALA A 499 -23.89 19.61 13.74
N HIS A 500 -24.65 18.65 14.25
CA HIS A 500 -25.87 18.88 15.01
C HIS A 500 -25.68 18.48 16.48
N PRO A 501 -25.65 19.44 17.41
CA PRO A 501 -25.50 19.16 18.84
C PRO A 501 -26.74 18.52 19.49
N ASP A 502 -27.90 18.55 18.80
CA ASP A 502 -29.19 18.15 19.36
C ASP A 502 -29.36 16.62 19.36
N PHE A 503 -28.52 15.91 20.13
CA PHE A 503 -28.82 14.53 20.51
C PHE A 503 -29.89 14.57 21.59
N THR A 504 -31.13 14.38 21.16
CA THR A 504 -32.26 14.28 22.06
C THR A 504 -32.35 12.87 22.64
N LEU A 505 -32.95 12.78 23.83
CA LEU A 505 -33.27 11.48 24.42
C LEU A 505 -34.06 10.57 23.45
N ASP A 506 -34.90 11.17 22.60
CA ASP A 506 -35.67 10.45 21.57
C ASP A 506 -34.77 9.70 20.57
N TYR A 507 -33.59 10.24 20.24
CA TYR A 507 -32.62 9.51 19.41
C TYR A 507 -32.16 8.21 20.07
N PHE A 508 -31.78 8.28 21.36
CA PHE A 508 -31.36 7.08 22.10
C PHE A 508 -32.48 6.06 22.24
N LEU A 509 -33.71 6.51 22.44
CA LEU A 509 -34.88 5.63 22.53
C LEU A 509 -35.20 4.97 21.19
N SER A 510 -35.05 5.69 20.07
CA SER A 510 -35.23 5.09 18.74
C SER A 510 -34.16 4.04 18.44
N VAL A 511 -32.89 4.31 18.74
CA VAL A 511 -31.80 3.35 18.58
C VAL A 511 -32.03 2.10 19.44
N LEU A 512 -32.49 2.29 20.71
CA LEU A 512 -32.84 1.16 21.57
C LEU A 512 -33.94 0.30 20.94
N SER A 513 -35.00 0.93 20.43
CA SER A 513 -36.13 0.19 19.85
C SER A 513 -35.67 -0.68 18.68
N ASP A 514 -34.86 -0.13 17.78
CA ASP A 514 -34.34 -0.84 16.60
C ASP A 514 -33.39 -1.99 17.04
N ALA A 515 -32.47 -1.70 17.97
CA ALA A 515 -31.53 -2.68 18.51
C ALA A 515 -32.24 -3.85 19.20
N MET A 516 -33.33 -3.56 19.92
CA MET A 516 -34.14 -4.59 20.59
C MET A 516 -34.86 -5.49 19.61
N ASP A 517 -35.39 -4.96 18.50
CA ASP A 517 -36.02 -5.76 17.47
C ASP A 517 -35.05 -6.76 16.82
N ASP A 518 -33.82 -6.35 16.62
CA ASP A 518 -32.80 -7.22 16.04
C ASP A 518 -32.20 -8.22 17.05
N TYR A 519 -31.99 -7.79 18.28
CA TYR A 519 -31.47 -8.65 19.35
C TYR A 519 -32.44 -9.79 19.67
N THR A 520 -33.73 -9.47 19.86
CA THR A 520 -34.76 -10.45 20.28
C THR A 520 -35.09 -11.46 19.19
N LYS A 521 -34.89 -11.14 17.91
CA LYS A 521 -34.98 -12.12 16.81
C LYS A 521 -33.97 -13.26 16.96
N LYS A 522 -32.77 -12.94 17.43
CA LYS A 522 -31.66 -13.90 17.61
C LYS A 522 -31.65 -14.52 19.02
N ASN A 523 -32.00 -13.74 20.02
CA ASN A 523 -31.91 -14.09 21.45
C ASN A 523 -33.22 -13.72 22.18
N PRO A 524 -34.31 -14.49 22.01
CA PRO A 524 -35.56 -14.21 22.73
C PRO A 524 -35.38 -14.38 24.23
N PHE A 525 -35.89 -13.44 25.03
CA PHE A 525 -35.92 -13.55 26.47
C PHE A 525 -36.93 -14.64 26.90
N LYS A 526 -36.48 -15.56 27.73
CA LYS A 526 -37.31 -16.66 28.26
C LYS A 526 -37.65 -16.44 29.73
N GLU A 527 -36.72 -15.87 30.49
CA GLU A 527 -36.84 -15.65 31.93
C GLU A 527 -36.41 -14.23 32.30
N GLN A 528 -36.81 -13.75 33.46
CA GLN A 528 -36.39 -12.43 33.98
C GLN A 528 -34.88 -12.32 34.13
N ALA A 529 -34.18 -13.42 34.38
CA ALA A 529 -32.74 -13.48 34.48
C ALA A 529 -32.06 -13.08 33.16
N ASP A 530 -32.63 -13.44 32.00
CA ASP A 530 -32.13 -13.08 30.69
C ASP A 530 -32.20 -11.56 30.47
N LEU A 531 -33.33 -10.95 30.82
CA LEU A 531 -33.52 -9.51 30.74
C LEU A 531 -32.60 -8.76 31.73
N TYR A 532 -32.46 -9.27 32.95
CA TYR A 532 -31.58 -8.69 33.95
C TYR A 532 -30.13 -8.67 33.48
N ARG A 533 -29.66 -9.79 32.93
CA ARG A 533 -28.33 -9.90 32.33
C ARG A 533 -28.14 -8.94 31.18
N PHE A 534 -29.14 -8.84 30.29
CA PHE A 534 -29.09 -7.90 29.16
C PHE A 534 -28.93 -6.45 29.64
N VAL A 535 -29.65 -6.05 30.69
CA VAL A 535 -29.54 -4.69 31.28
C VAL A 535 -28.15 -4.44 31.81
N LEU A 536 -27.59 -5.39 32.58
CA LEU A 536 -26.25 -5.25 33.17
C LEU A 536 -25.16 -5.20 32.11
N ASP A 537 -25.30 -6.00 31.07
CA ASP A 537 -24.29 -6.07 29.98
C ASP A 537 -24.34 -4.88 29.03
N ASN A 538 -25.53 -4.25 28.80
CA ASN A 538 -25.73 -3.29 27.73
C ASN A 538 -26.23 -1.90 28.14
N ILE A 539 -26.89 -1.73 29.32
CA ILE A 539 -27.57 -0.48 29.64
C ILE A 539 -27.01 0.18 30.89
N SER A 540 -26.95 -0.54 32.02
CA SER A 540 -26.51 0.01 33.29
C SER A 540 -25.83 -1.06 34.14
N TYR A 541 -24.76 -0.70 34.83
CA TYR A 541 -24.10 -1.58 35.83
C TYR A 541 -24.96 -1.87 37.06
N TYR A 542 -26.08 -1.20 37.22
CA TYR A 542 -27.03 -1.37 38.28
C TYR A 542 -28.45 -1.43 37.70
N CYS A 543 -29.18 -2.46 38.03
CA CYS A 543 -30.58 -2.63 37.69
C CYS A 543 -31.37 -2.77 38.97
N GLU A 544 -32.37 -1.92 39.17
CA GLU A 544 -33.39 -2.16 40.18
C GLU A 544 -34.19 -3.40 39.82
N ASP A 545 -34.88 -4.00 40.80
CA ASP A 545 -35.62 -5.23 40.60
C ASP A 545 -36.62 -5.10 39.44
N ILE A 546 -36.55 -6.06 38.52
CA ILE A 546 -37.48 -6.14 37.41
C ILE A 546 -38.87 -6.44 38.00
N PRO A 547 -39.92 -5.65 37.66
CA PRO A 547 -41.26 -5.89 38.19
C PRO A 547 -41.72 -7.32 37.95
N ALA A 548 -42.18 -8.02 39.00
CA ALA A 548 -42.68 -9.39 38.88
C ALA A 548 -43.87 -9.53 37.91
N SER A 549 -44.55 -8.41 37.63
CA SER A 549 -45.68 -8.32 36.70
C SER A 549 -45.24 -8.17 35.23
N LEU A 550 -43.94 -8.00 34.94
CA LEU A 550 -43.42 -7.80 33.57
C LEU A 550 -43.38 -9.15 32.84
N ASP A 551 -44.12 -9.26 31.77
CA ASP A 551 -43.99 -10.38 30.84
C ASP A 551 -42.77 -10.16 29.93
N VAL A 552 -41.69 -10.90 30.18
CA VAL A 552 -40.44 -10.81 29.42
C VAL A 552 -40.55 -11.35 27.99
N THR A 553 -41.62 -12.11 27.68
CA THR A 553 -41.90 -12.62 26.35
C THR A 553 -42.63 -11.57 25.50
N ASP A 554 -43.26 -10.56 26.13
CA ASP A 554 -43.90 -9.45 25.44
C ASP A 554 -42.86 -8.33 25.15
N LEU A 555 -42.38 -8.28 23.93
CA LEU A 555 -41.38 -7.33 23.48
C LEU A 555 -41.81 -5.86 23.73
N GLN A 556 -43.10 -5.54 23.66
CA GLN A 556 -43.58 -4.17 23.89
C GLN A 556 -43.47 -3.78 25.35
N GLN A 557 -43.77 -4.67 26.26
CA GLN A 557 -43.58 -4.44 27.71
C GLN A 557 -42.09 -4.29 28.04
N VAL A 558 -41.25 -5.16 27.49
CA VAL A 558 -39.78 -5.09 27.65
C VAL A 558 -39.23 -3.78 27.13
N LYS A 559 -39.59 -3.35 25.93
CA LYS A 559 -39.16 -2.06 25.37
C LYS A 559 -39.59 -0.89 26.24
N LYS A 560 -40.81 -0.90 26.76
CA LYS A 560 -41.33 0.15 27.66
C LYS A 560 -40.55 0.21 28.98
N PHE A 561 -40.25 -0.94 29.55
CA PHE A 561 -39.41 -1.04 30.75
C PHE A 561 -38.00 -0.49 30.51
N LEU A 562 -37.34 -0.95 29.48
CA LEU A 562 -35.99 -0.50 29.11
C LEU A 562 -35.93 1.01 28.79
N SER A 563 -36.96 1.53 28.09
CA SER A 563 -37.08 2.95 27.85
C SER A 563 -37.18 3.77 29.14
N SER A 564 -37.98 3.33 30.12
CA SER A 564 -38.08 3.99 31.42
C SER A 564 -36.75 3.98 32.20
N LEU A 565 -36.02 2.88 32.13
CA LEU A 565 -34.69 2.73 32.73
C LEU A 565 -33.68 3.69 32.11
N ILE A 566 -33.65 3.75 30.77
CA ILE A 566 -32.75 4.67 30.06
C ILE A 566 -33.08 6.12 30.37
N ILE A 567 -34.36 6.51 30.41
CA ILE A 567 -34.76 7.87 30.79
C ILE A 567 -34.22 8.22 32.16
N THR A 568 -34.36 7.30 33.12
CA THR A 568 -33.90 7.50 34.50
C THR A 568 -32.38 7.66 34.55
N GLU A 569 -31.63 6.78 33.90
CA GLU A 569 -30.16 6.84 33.87
C GLU A 569 -29.64 8.09 33.11
N TYR A 570 -30.31 8.47 32.03
CA TYR A 570 -30.00 9.68 31.26
C TYR A 570 -30.18 10.93 32.15
N GLN A 571 -31.30 11.02 32.89
CA GLN A 571 -31.56 12.14 33.79
C GLN A 571 -30.55 12.21 34.92
N LYS A 572 -30.21 11.07 35.57
CA LYS A 572 -29.17 11.00 36.62
C LYS A 572 -27.82 11.51 36.09
N LYS A 573 -27.43 11.20 34.86
CA LYS A 573 -26.19 11.69 34.27
C LYS A 573 -26.25 13.17 33.90
N LYS A 574 -27.37 13.64 33.40
CA LYS A 574 -27.60 15.05 33.12
C LYS A 574 -27.53 15.90 34.41
N ASP A 575 -28.11 15.43 35.50
CA ASP A 575 -28.09 16.12 36.79
C ASP A 575 -26.69 16.14 37.43
N ARG A 576 -25.85 15.15 37.14
CA ARG A 576 -24.44 15.14 37.58
C ARG A 576 -23.56 16.13 36.81
N ILE A 577 -23.83 16.33 35.53
CA ILE A 577 -23.11 17.27 34.67
C ILE A 577 -23.99 18.52 34.59
N GLN A 578 -23.83 19.44 35.52
CA GLN A 578 -24.67 20.64 35.66
C GLN A 578 -24.54 21.62 34.49
N ASP A 579 -23.44 21.56 33.74
CA ASP A 579 -23.18 22.42 32.56
C ASP A 579 -23.78 21.78 31.29
N PRO A 580 -24.77 22.42 30.63
CA PRO A 580 -25.41 21.92 29.43
C PRO A 580 -24.44 21.72 28.26
N GLU A 581 -23.48 22.64 28.04
CA GLU A 581 -22.51 22.52 26.95
C GLU A 581 -21.57 21.33 27.17
N MET A 582 -21.15 21.11 28.41
CA MET A 582 -20.33 19.98 28.79
C MET A 582 -21.08 18.64 28.64
N PHE A 583 -22.38 18.63 28.97
CA PHE A 583 -23.21 17.45 28.77
C PHE A 583 -23.40 17.10 27.28
N ASP A 584 -23.63 18.10 26.42
CA ASP A 584 -23.74 17.90 24.99
C ASP A 584 -22.42 17.41 24.37
N GLN A 585 -21.29 17.96 24.82
CA GLN A 585 -19.97 17.46 24.40
C GLN A 585 -19.75 16.01 24.84
N PHE A 586 -20.13 15.68 26.08
CA PHE A 586 -20.02 14.31 26.60
C PHE A 586 -20.85 13.33 25.78
N GLN A 587 -22.14 13.63 25.52
CA GLN A 587 -23.01 12.79 24.70
C GLN A 587 -22.40 12.55 23.31
N ARG A 588 -21.94 13.62 22.65
CA ARG A 588 -21.32 13.55 21.34
C ARG A 588 -20.11 12.64 21.32
N ILE A 589 -19.22 12.80 22.30
CA ILE A 589 -18.00 11.97 22.41
C ILE A 589 -18.37 10.50 22.61
N VAL A 590 -19.35 10.20 23.47
CA VAL A 590 -19.79 8.82 23.74
C VAL A 590 -20.35 8.17 22.48
N VAL A 591 -21.25 8.86 21.76
CA VAL A 591 -21.87 8.32 20.54
C VAL A 591 -20.82 8.16 19.42
N LEU A 592 -19.94 9.14 19.22
CA LEU A 592 -18.87 9.04 18.25
C LEU A 592 -17.94 7.87 18.55
N ARG A 593 -17.60 7.68 19.83
CA ARG A 593 -16.74 6.57 20.24
C ARG A 593 -17.40 5.22 20.00
N ALA A 594 -18.68 5.07 20.30
CA ALA A 594 -19.41 3.83 20.04
C ALA A 594 -19.44 3.52 18.52
N VAL A 595 -19.71 4.53 17.68
CA VAL A 595 -19.68 4.37 16.21
C VAL A 595 -18.27 4.00 15.74
N ASP A 596 -17.23 4.63 16.30
CA ASP A 596 -15.84 4.38 15.91
C ASP A 596 -15.38 2.98 16.33
N ASP A 597 -15.71 2.55 17.54
CA ASP A 597 -15.34 1.22 18.04
C ASP A 597 -15.98 0.12 17.17
N CYS A 598 -17.28 0.21 16.87
CA CYS A 598 -17.97 -0.72 15.96
C CYS A 598 -17.38 -0.67 14.53
N TRP A 599 -17.05 0.53 14.02
CA TRP A 599 -16.47 0.66 12.70
C TRP A 599 -15.07 0.04 12.61
N VAL A 600 -14.23 0.25 13.62
CA VAL A 600 -12.91 -0.37 13.71
C VAL A 600 -13.01 -1.89 13.76
N GLU A 601 -13.96 -2.44 14.52
CA GLU A 601 -14.20 -3.88 14.56
C GLU A 601 -14.67 -4.43 13.20
N GLN A 602 -15.57 -3.74 12.53
CA GLN A 602 -16.05 -4.13 11.21
C GLN A 602 -14.94 -4.12 10.16
N VAL A 603 -14.14 -3.06 10.08
CA VAL A 603 -13.01 -2.97 9.14
C VAL A 603 -11.99 -4.07 9.40
N ASP A 604 -11.68 -4.29 10.66
CA ASP A 604 -10.75 -5.30 11.09
C ASP A 604 -11.23 -6.72 10.77
N TYR A 605 -12.51 -7.01 11.01
CA TYR A 605 -13.14 -8.26 10.63
C TYR A 605 -13.06 -8.51 9.11
N LEU A 606 -13.41 -7.50 8.31
CA LEU A 606 -13.38 -7.61 6.86
C LEU A 606 -11.96 -7.81 6.31
N GLN A 607 -10.96 -7.17 6.89
CA GLN A 607 -9.55 -7.38 6.49
C GLN A 607 -9.07 -8.81 6.79
N GLN A 608 -9.49 -9.37 7.92
CA GLN A 608 -9.18 -10.76 8.26
C GLN A 608 -9.90 -11.73 7.32
N PHE A 609 -11.19 -11.48 7.07
CA PHE A 609 -12.01 -12.30 6.17
C PHE A 609 -11.47 -12.26 4.73
N GLN A 610 -11.03 -11.10 4.24
CA GLN A 610 -10.37 -10.98 2.94
C GLN A 610 -9.16 -11.91 2.82
N SER A 611 -8.32 -11.95 3.83
CA SER A 611 -7.13 -12.82 3.84
C SER A 611 -7.51 -14.30 3.79
N LEU A 612 -8.60 -14.68 4.45
CA LEU A 612 -9.11 -16.07 4.44
C LEU A 612 -9.69 -16.45 3.07
N VAL A 613 -10.53 -15.60 2.50
CA VAL A 613 -11.21 -15.87 1.23
C VAL A 613 -10.20 -15.96 0.08
N ILE A 614 -9.16 -15.13 0.07
CA ILE A 614 -8.07 -15.23 -0.90
C ILE A 614 -7.36 -16.58 -0.79
N SER A 615 -7.13 -17.08 0.43
CA SER A 615 -6.51 -18.40 0.64
C SER A 615 -7.44 -19.58 0.27
N GLN A 616 -8.76 -19.38 0.32
CA GLN A 616 -9.77 -20.39 -0.05
C GLN A 616 -10.14 -20.38 -1.55
N GLY A 617 -9.62 -19.46 -2.34
CA GLY A 617 -9.95 -19.28 -3.77
C GLY A 617 -9.76 -20.53 -4.65
N TYR A 618 -9.16 -21.58 -4.14
CA TYR A 618 -9.05 -22.90 -4.78
C TYR A 618 -10.31 -23.76 -4.65
N ALA A 619 -11.35 -23.32 -3.92
CA ALA A 619 -12.58 -24.08 -3.67
C ALA A 619 -13.72 -23.78 -4.68
N GLN A 620 -13.42 -23.36 -5.91
CA GLN A 620 -14.38 -23.10 -7.02
C GLN A 620 -15.39 -21.95 -6.78
N LYS A 621 -15.28 -21.17 -5.70
CA LYS A 621 -16.13 -20.00 -5.46
C LYS A 621 -15.37 -18.72 -5.85
N ASN A 622 -16.10 -17.72 -6.35
CA ASN A 622 -15.53 -16.41 -6.62
C ASN A 622 -15.20 -15.69 -5.29
N PRO A 623 -13.91 -15.47 -4.95
CA PRO A 623 -13.54 -14.91 -3.66
C PRO A 623 -14.10 -13.50 -3.42
N VAL A 624 -14.18 -12.67 -4.45
CA VAL A 624 -14.72 -11.31 -4.38
C VAL A 624 -16.21 -11.32 -4.06
N PHE A 625 -16.96 -12.23 -4.66
CA PHE A 625 -18.41 -12.36 -4.40
C PHE A 625 -18.68 -12.80 -2.96
N GLU A 626 -17.96 -13.79 -2.45
CA GLU A 626 -18.11 -14.24 -1.05
C GLU A 626 -17.73 -13.11 -0.08
N PHE A 627 -16.69 -12.33 -0.39
CA PHE A 627 -16.31 -11.18 0.40
C PHE A 627 -17.41 -10.10 0.43
N HIS A 628 -17.99 -9.75 -0.71
CA HIS A 628 -19.07 -8.75 -0.77
C HIS A 628 -20.32 -9.19 0.00
N LYS A 629 -20.66 -10.49 -0.11
CA LYS A 629 -21.77 -11.07 0.64
C LYS A 629 -21.56 -10.95 2.14
N GLU A 630 -20.40 -11.39 2.62
CA GLU A 630 -20.06 -11.33 4.04
C GLU A 630 -19.98 -9.89 4.55
N ALA A 631 -19.38 -8.99 3.75
CA ALA A 631 -19.31 -7.57 4.09
C ALA A 631 -20.71 -6.95 4.26
N PHE A 632 -21.69 -7.39 3.49
CA PHE A 632 -23.07 -6.93 3.64
C PHE A 632 -23.77 -7.56 4.86
N GLU A 633 -23.55 -8.84 5.11
CA GLU A 633 -24.16 -9.55 6.24
C GLU A 633 -23.60 -9.08 7.58
N SER A 634 -22.29 -8.88 7.69
CA SER A 634 -21.63 -8.42 8.92
C SER A 634 -21.90 -6.95 9.24
N TYR A 635 -22.28 -6.13 8.25
CA TYR A 635 -22.57 -4.71 8.45
C TYR A 635 -23.97 -4.46 9.04
N LYS A 636 -24.92 -5.39 8.84
CA LYS A 636 -26.28 -5.31 9.39
C LYS A 636 -26.27 -5.50 10.91
#